data_a68dfdf5ebcf111afe125691ac3e0647
#
_entry.id   a68dfdf5ebcf111afe125691ac3e0647
#
_cell.length_a   1.000
_cell.length_b   1.000
_cell.length_c   1.000
_cell.angle_alpha   90.00
_cell.angle_beta   90.00
_cell.angle_gamma   90.00
#
_symmetry.space_group_name_H-M   'P 1'
#
loop_
_entity.id
_entity.type
_entity.pdbx_description
1 polymer ?
#
loop_
_entity_poly.entity_id
_entity_poly.type
_entity_poly.pdbx_seq_one_letter_code
_entity_poly.pdbx_strand_id
1 'polypeptide(L)'
;MIHKKQFQAFSLACLIGVMSLAPATSSLAAISWTKQNGVYTGSDGIAISGVVARGIDVSHWKESINWSAVASDDVQFVMLGTRYDNGVDPYFSANAQGASNVGLKVGAYIYSYATTTEMASQEADFVLNLIKDYPISYPVVFDVEASVMSTLSPTQLSDIINTFCGKVKAAGYYPMLYANDHWLTTKIDMSKVKYDVWVARYEMKHTYDKASMWQATNKGAIAGINGNVDINFAYKDFSALIPAKLWRQIGGKWYYYSNHTLQKGWINDGNGWYYMNSDGTQYKGWLHADNKYYYLSENTGKMTTGWLQMPSNSKWYYFNPDGVMATGWTKVNDKWFYLNTDGTMAVNWLKIDDNTYYYLKSDGSMAAGWYQMDNAWYYFKPSGELVRGWADIDGGKYLLGNDGKMYSGWHKIDNIWYYFGNDGKMRTDWQQIDGVWYYMDANGKMLTGWQQIKGEYYYLHEGKMLTGWLSDNTGAKYYMSTNSGRMTKGWRNIDNAWYYFDQYGHMMTGWITIAGKYYYLDPSTGKTALNGSLSINNVSYTFDKDGVCLNEASSMSGVASVTPQTGASLGTGNNNNNSAASPGGSNTGTPNGSTGSSAPGGSTGNSTNGSMGSSNAPGVSSNNSSNSMSSSPNGSMGSSNAPSGSSNSGNGPTGGSSISNSNQAPTTGSSGSGSSNNNPSFNGTPSGKGDLQAGLTSGPGKK
;
A
#
# COMPACT_ATOMS: atom_id res chain seq x y z
N MET A 1 -44.03 1.27 34.74
CA MET A 1 -45.50 1.11 34.94
C MET A 1 -46.08 1.03 33.55
N ILE A 2 -46.38 -0.21 33.04
CA ILE A 2 -47.74 -0.75 32.99
C ILE A 2 -48.56 0.01 31.91
N HIS A 3 -49.09 -0.52 30.79
CA HIS A 3 -49.58 -1.84 30.44
C HIS A 3 -49.66 -2.06 28.92
N LYS A 4 -49.42 -3.29 28.52
CA LYS A 4 -49.92 -4.00 27.35
C LYS A 4 -51.47 -3.91 27.24
N LYS A 5 -51.99 -3.97 26.00
CA LYS A 5 -52.99 -4.96 25.66
C LYS A 5 -53.18 -5.13 24.14
N GLN A 6 -52.99 -6.34 23.68
CA GLN A 6 -53.54 -6.93 22.45
C GLN A 6 -55.04 -6.98 22.51
N PHE A 7 -55.70 -6.92 21.34
CA PHE A 7 -56.90 -7.71 21.11
C PHE A 7 -56.97 -8.17 19.64
N GLN A 8 -56.98 -9.46 19.48
CA GLN A 8 -57.49 -10.17 18.31
C GLN A 8 -59.02 -10.30 18.42
N ALA A 9 -59.65 -10.45 17.28
CA ALA A 9 -60.61 -11.51 16.94
C ALA A 9 -61.75 -11.02 16.02
N PHE A 10 -61.79 -11.69 14.89
CA PHE A 10 -62.96 -12.35 14.28
C PHE A 10 -64.37 -11.73 14.46
N SER A 11 -64.97 -11.40 13.30
CA SER A 11 -66.29 -12.04 12.98
C SER A 11 -66.72 -11.82 11.54
N LEU A 12 -67.02 -12.91 10.92
CA LEU A 12 -67.76 -13.16 9.69
C LEU A 12 -69.26 -12.92 9.97
N ALA A 13 -69.92 -12.12 9.17
CA ALA A 13 -71.34 -12.28 8.97
C ALA A 13 -71.84 -11.61 7.68
N CYS A 14 -72.56 -12.37 6.98
CA CYS A 14 -73.27 -12.18 5.72
C CYS A 14 -74.40 -11.12 5.72
N LEU A 15 -74.63 -10.67 4.51
CA LEU A 15 -75.88 -10.53 3.77
C LEU A 15 -76.73 -9.25 3.90
N ILE A 16 -77.07 -8.90 2.75
CA ILE A 16 -78.38 -8.46 2.19
C ILE A 16 -78.28 -7.06 1.52
N GLY A 17 -78.52 -7.14 0.23
CA GLY A 17 -78.56 -6.03 -0.70
C GLY A 17 -79.72 -5.10 -0.46
N VAL A 18 -79.40 -3.87 -0.75
CA VAL A 18 -80.43 -2.89 -1.20
C VAL A 18 -79.91 -2.25 -2.49
N MET A 19 -80.49 -2.68 -3.61
CA MET A 19 -80.36 -1.91 -4.86
C MET A 19 -81.09 -0.54 -4.66
N SER A 20 -80.24 0.49 -4.53
CA SER A 20 -80.72 1.85 -4.80
C SER A 20 -80.42 2.18 -6.25
N LEU A 21 -81.42 2.16 -7.09
CA LEU A 21 -81.42 2.81 -8.41
C LEU A 21 -81.12 4.30 -8.21
N ALA A 22 -79.88 4.72 -8.46
CA ALA A 22 -79.55 6.10 -8.71
C ALA A 22 -79.91 6.43 -10.18
N PRO A 23 -80.48 7.62 -10.47
CA PRO A 23 -80.80 7.95 -11.84
C PRO A 23 -79.54 8.00 -12.68
N ALA A 24 -79.55 7.30 -13.81
CA ALA A 24 -78.53 7.41 -14.83
C ALA A 24 -78.53 8.85 -15.38
N THR A 25 -77.64 9.69 -14.94
CA THR A 25 -77.24 10.87 -15.69
C THR A 25 -76.58 10.37 -16.96
N SER A 26 -77.14 10.62 -18.09
CA SER A 26 -76.58 10.41 -19.42
C SER A 26 -75.30 11.23 -19.52
N SER A 27 -74.19 10.63 -19.10
CA SER A 27 -72.87 11.12 -19.50
C SER A 27 -72.73 10.90 -21.01
N LEU A 28 -72.53 11.98 -21.76
CA LEU A 28 -72.06 11.86 -23.15
C LEU A 28 -71.00 10.76 -23.19
N ALA A 29 -71.27 9.70 -23.99
CA ALA A 29 -70.40 8.53 -24.02
C ALA A 29 -68.97 8.97 -24.32
N ALA A 30 -68.07 8.77 -23.34
CA ALA A 30 -66.66 8.98 -23.53
C ALA A 30 -66.17 8.10 -24.67
N ILE A 31 -65.31 8.62 -25.53
CA ILE A 31 -64.72 7.81 -26.62
C ILE A 31 -63.98 6.66 -26.00
N SER A 32 -64.45 5.47 -26.21
CA SER A 32 -63.82 4.25 -25.82
C SER A 32 -62.97 3.67 -26.95
N TRP A 33 -61.82 3.12 -26.62
CA TRP A 33 -60.93 2.45 -27.55
C TRP A 33 -60.89 0.97 -27.21
N THR A 34 -61.07 0.13 -28.21
CA THR A 34 -60.96 -1.34 -28.08
C THR A 34 -59.66 -1.82 -28.71
N LYS A 35 -59.03 -2.80 -28.10
CA LYS A 35 -57.80 -3.43 -28.63
C LYS A 35 -58.11 -4.85 -29.06
N GLN A 36 -57.99 -5.14 -30.36
CA GLN A 36 -58.14 -6.47 -30.91
C GLN A 36 -56.90 -6.85 -31.70
N ASN A 37 -56.29 -8.00 -31.41
CA ASN A 37 -55.06 -8.46 -32.06
C ASN A 37 -53.94 -7.39 -32.07
N GLY A 38 -53.78 -6.63 -30.99
CA GLY A 38 -52.78 -5.59 -30.88
C GLY A 38 -53.11 -4.25 -31.53
N VAL A 39 -54.26 -4.17 -32.25
CA VAL A 39 -54.70 -2.96 -32.93
C VAL A 39 -55.76 -2.25 -32.10
N TYR A 40 -55.56 -0.96 -31.86
CA TYR A 40 -56.58 -0.10 -31.23
C TYR A 40 -57.53 0.45 -32.26
N THR A 41 -58.82 0.35 -32.00
CA THR A 41 -59.90 0.88 -32.83
C THR A 41 -60.78 1.79 -32.00
N GLY A 42 -61.02 3.00 -32.46
CA GLY A 42 -61.93 3.96 -31.83
C GLY A 42 -63.38 3.56 -31.97
N SER A 43 -64.25 4.19 -31.19
CA SER A 43 -65.74 4.03 -31.32
C SER A 43 -66.26 4.51 -32.68
N ASP A 44 -65.45 5.24 -33.45
CA ASP A 44 -65.71 5.64 -34.87
C ASP A 44 -65.31 4.53 -35.87
N GLY A 45 -64.83 3.37 -35.40
CA GLY A 45 -64.39 2.27 -36.22
C GLY A 45 -62.98 2.44 -36.86
N ILE A 46 -62.29 3.50 -36.56
CA ILE A 46 -60.98 3.78 -37.13
C ILE A 46 -59.91 3.02 -36.35
N ALA A 47 -59.17 2.15 -37.08
CA ALA A 47 -58.05 1.43 -36.56
C ALA A 47 -56.79 2.30 -36.54
N ILE A 48 -56.05 2.30 -35.44
CA ILE A 48 -54.78 3.00 -35.27
C ILE A 48 -53.65 2.01 -35.47
N SER A 49 -53.00 2.05 -36.62
CA SER A 49 -51.85 1.17 -36.91
C SER A 49 -50.57 1.70 -36.27
N GLY A 50 -49.62 0.77 -35.94
CA GLY A 50 -48.29 1.12 -35.45
C GLY A 50 -48.20 1.55 -33.96
N VAL A 51 -49.28 1.42 -33.20
CA VAL A 51 -49.27 1.76 -31.78
C VAL A 51 -48.47 0.70 -30.99
N VAL A 52 -47.50 1.16 -30.22
CA VAL A 52 -46.68 0.31 -29.35
C VAL A 52 -47.10 0.43 -27.88
N ALA A 53 -47.72 1.56 -27.48
CA ALA A 53 -48.20 1.76 -26.11
C ALA A 53 -49.38 2.73 -26.07
N ARG A 54 -50.35 2.48 -25.17
CA ARG A 54 -51.41 3.41 -24.79
C ARG A 54 -51.12 4.06 -23.46
N GLY A 55 -51.32 5.34 -23.36
CA GLY A 55 -51.10 6.10 -22.12
C GLY A 55 -52.10 7.19 -21.91
N ILE A 56 -51.87 7.94 -20.87
CA ILE A 56 -52.69 9.10 -20.49
C ILE A 56 -51.74 10.27 -20.17
N ASP A 57 -52.28 11.48 -20.19
CA ASP A 57 -51.64 12.61 -19.54
C ASP A 57 -52.57 13.24 -18.51
N VAL A 58 -51.96 13.66 -17.40
CA VAL A 58 -52.70 14.19 -16.25
C VAL A 58 -51.91 15.32 -15.57
N SER A 59 -52.66 16.22 -14.95
CA SER A 59 -52.16 17.30 -14.13
C SER A 59 -53.06 17.50 -12.91
N HIS A 60 -52.90 18.60 -12.18
CA HIS A 60 -53.70 18.98 -11.02
C HIS A 60 -55.24 18.90 -11.27
N TRP A 61 -55.67 18.99 -12.53
CA TRP A 61 -57.08 18.87 -12.90
C TRP A 61 -57.73 17.52 -12.60
N LYS A 62 -56.92 16.48 -12.37
CA LYS A 62 -57.42 15.12 -12.08
C LYS A 62 -57.40 14.78 -10.59
N GLU A 63 -56.88 15.71 -9.76
CA GLU A 63 -56.79 15.54 -8.30
C GLU A 63 -56.19 14.18 -7.88
N SER A 64 -56.92 13.42 -7.07
CA SER A 64 -56.48 12.13 -6.56
C SER A 64 -56.80 11.00 -7.54
N ILE A 65 -55.81 10.21 -7.91
CA ILE A 65 -55.86 9.10 -8.87
C ILE A 65 -55.63 7.77 -8.19
N ASN A 66 -56.47 6.76 -8.49
CA ASN A 66 -56.20 5.38 -8.10
C ASN A 66 -55.34 4.69 -9.16
N TRP A 67 -54.03 4.74 -8.97
CA TRP A 67 -53.07 4.25 -9.92
C TRP A 67 -53.13 2.75 -10.15
N SER A 68 -53.57 1.94 -9.15
CA SER A 68 -53.73 0.49 -9.31
C SER A 68 -54.89 0.19 -10.30
N ALA A 69 -55.96 0.97 -10.24
CA ALA A 69 -57.05 0.86 -11.22
C ALA A 69 -56.62 1.31 -12.62
N VAL A 70 -55.86 2.43 -12.71
CA VAL A 70 -55.29 2.92 -13.98
C VAL A 70 -54.42 1.87 -14.64
N ALA A 71 -53.53 1.23 -13.89
CA ALA A 71 -52.64 0.19 -14.43
C ALA A 71 -53.38 -1.05 -14.91
N SER A 72 -54.60 -1.30 -14.40
CA SER A 72 -55.46 -2.40 -14.82
C SER A 72 -56.24 -2.10 -16.10
N ASP A 73 -56.24 -0.87 -16.59
CA ASP A 73 -57.01 -0.37 -17.74
C ASP A 73 -56.17 -0.21 -19.01
N ASP A 74 -55.34 -1.21 -19.32
CA ASP A 74 -54.41 -1.21 -20.52
C ASP A 74 -53.65 0.11 -20.71
N VAL A 75 -53.26 0.78 -19.61
CA VAL A 75 -52.38 1.95 -19.60
C VAL A 75 -50.97 1.52 -19.33
N GLN A 76 -50.01 1.89 -20.21
CA GLN A 76 -48.59 1.53 -20.09
C GLN A 76 -47.71 2.71 -19.69
N PHE A 77 -48.15 3.95 -19.98
CA PHE A 77 -47.41 5.15 -19.62
C PHE A 77 -48.32 6.30 -19.19
N VAL A 78 -47.72 7.24 -18.45
CA VAL A 78 -48.39 8.52 -18.09
C VAL A 78 -47.42 9.67 -18.34
N MET A 79 -47.96 10.78 -18.88
CA MET A 79 -47.31 12.06 -18.99
C MET A 79 -47.87 12.98 -17.90
N LEU A 80 -46.97 13.51 -17.02
CA LEU A 80 -47.36 14.30 -15.86
C LEU A 80 -47.13 15.80 -16.08
N GLY A 81 -48.12 16.63 -15.87
CA GLY A 81 -47.97 18.08 -15.84
C GLY A 81 -47.07 18.51 -14.68
N THR A 82 -46.08 19.36 -14.97
CA THR A 82 -45.09 19.82 -13.98
C THR A 82 -45.42 21.15 -13.35
N ARG A 83 -46.30 21.93 -14.00
CA ARG A 83 -46.58 23.32 -13.62
C ARG A 83 -48.08 23.53 -13.31
N TYR A 84 -48.34 24.31 -12.27
CA TYR A 84 -49.61 24.96 -11.97
C TYR A 84 -49.34 26.41 -11.60
N ASP A 85 -50.01 27.34 -12.33
CA ASP A 85 -49.70 28.77 -12.24
C ASP A 85 -48.21 29.06 -12.39
N ASN A 86 -47.59 29.71 -11.39
CA ASN A 86 -46.15 30.01 -11.33
C ASN A 86 -45.36 29.02 -10.52
N GLY A 87 -45.94 27.89 -10.10
CA GLY A 87 -45.35 26.91 -9.22
C GLY A 87 -45.39 25.48 -9.76
N VAL A 88 -45.01 24.55 -8.90
CA VAL A 88 -45.10 23.13 -9.18
C VAL A 88 -46.53 22.65 -9.08
N ASP A 89 -46.94 21.75 -9.98
CA ASP A 89 -48.23 21.07 -9.89
C ASP A 89 -48.36 20.34 -8.53
N PRO A 90 -49.39 20.65 -7.71
CA PRO A 90 -49.50 20.12 -6.35
C PRO A 90 -49.64 18.60 -6.29
N TYR A 91 -50.09 17.96 -7.36
CA TYR A 91 -50.24 16.50 -7.44
C TYR A 91 -49.08 15.81 -8.14
N PHE A 92 -48.11 16.54 -8.69
CA PHE A 92 -47.00 15.94 -9.43
C PHE A 92 -46.29 14.85 -8.64
N SER A 93 -45.91 15.14 -7.40
CA SER A 93 -45.17 14.17 -6.54
C SER A 93 -46.03 12.91 -6.30
N ALA A 94 -47.27 13.06 -5.91
CA ALA A 94 -48.17 11.92 -5.65
C ALA A 94 -48.42 11.10 -6.92
N ASN A 95 -48.60 11.76 -8.06
CA ASN A 95 -48.79 11.10 -9.34
C ASN A 95 -47.55 10.38 -9.84
N ALA A 96 -46.37 11.00 -9.75
CA ALA A 96 -45.13 10.38 -10.16
C ALA A 96 -44.79 9.12 -9.33
N GLN A 97 -45.00 9.19 -8.02
CA GLN A 97 -44.79 8.06 -7.12
C GLN A 97 -45.87 6.98 -7.33
N GLY A 98 -47.13 7.38 -7.41
CA GLY A 98 -48.24 6.45 -7.59
C GLY A 98 -48.18 5.66 -8.89
N ALA A 99 -47.91 6.33 -10.00
CA ALA A 99 -47.75 5.70 -11.30
C ALA A 99 -46.56 4.76 -11.38
N SER A 100 -45.40 5.19 -10.84
CA SER A 100 -44.19 4.34 -10.85
C SER A 100 -44.33 3.12 -9.94
N ASN A 101 -45.00 3.21 -8.81
CA ASN A 101 -45.23 2.09 -7.88
C ASN A 101 -46.06 0.95 -8.52
N VAL A 102 -46.92 1.27 -9.49
CA VAL A 102 -47.69 0.25 -10.23
C VAL A 102 -47.03 -0.14 -11.56
N GLY A 103 -45.80 0.31 -11.81
CA GLY A 103 -45.02 -0.07 -12.97
C GLY A 103 -45.30 0.68 -14.26
N LEU A 104 -46.08 1.75 -14.23
CA LEU A 104 -46.29 2.60 -15.40
C LEU A 104 -45.01 3.35 -15.75
N LYS A 105 -44.78 3.59 -17.04
CA LYS A 105 -43.72 4.47 -17.50
C LYS A 105 -44.13 5.91 -17.26
N VAL A 106 -43.22 6.70 -16.70
CA VAL A 106 -43.52 8.07 -16.28
C VAL A 106 -42.73 9.06 -17.13
N GLY A 107 -43.44 9.91 -17.86
CA GLY A 107 -42.91 11.09 -18.52
C GLY A 107 -43.41 12.37 -17.82
N ALA A 108 -42.91 13.50 -18.28
CA ALA A 108 -43.29 14.81 -17.74
C ALA A 108 -43.48 15.82 -18.86
N TYR A 109 -44.38 16.75 -18.66
CA TYR A 109 -44.56 17.88 -19.60
C TYR A 109 -44.67 19.20 -18.87
N ILE A 110 -44.27 20.28 -19.53
CA ILE A 110 -44.51 21.65 -19.07
C ILE A 110 -45.32 22.39 -20.10
N TYR A 111 -46.48 22.91 -19.67
CA TYR A 111 -47.21 23.90 -20.45
C TYR A 111 -46.42 25.20 -20.48
N SER A 112 -45.94 25.59 -21.67
CA SER A 112 -44.96 26.66 -21.82
C SER A 112 -45.61 28.01 -22.04
N TYR A 113 -45.08 29.01 -21.35
CA TYR A 113 -45.36 30.42 -21.61
C TYR A 113 -44.15 31.16 -22.18
N ALA A 114 -43.10 30.46 -22.59
CA ALA A 114 -41.82 31.04 -23.02
C ALA A 114 -41.99 31.78 -24.35
N THR A 115 -41.69 33.07 -24.36
CA THR A 115 -41.64 33.91 -25.55
C THR A 115 -40.22 34.25 -25.98
N THR A 116 -39.21 33.83 -25.20
CA THR A 116 -37.77 33.96 -25.51
C THR A 116 -37.04 32.66 -25.21
N THR A 117 -35.85 32.53 -25.76
CA THR A 117 -34.96 31.39 -25.50
C THR A 117 -34.51 31.34 -24.04
N GLU A 118 -34.33 32.48 -23.37
CA GLU A 118 -33.99 32.56 -21.94
C GLU A 118 -35.13 31.99 -21.08
N MET A 119 -36.40 32.34 -21.38
CA MET A 119 -37.55 31.77 -20.69
C MET A 119 -37.62 30.26 -20.89
N ALA A 120 -37.44 29.77 -22.11
CA ALA A 120 -37.40 28.33 -22.40
C ALA A 120 -36.28 27.63 -21.64
N SER A 121 -35.11 28.26 -21.52
CA SER A 121 -34.01 27.75 -20.71
C SER A 121 -34.34 27.69 -19.21
N GLN A 122 -35.06 28.70 -18.68
CA GLN A 122 -35.50 28.72 -17.28
C GLN A 122 -36.60 27.67 -17.02
N GLU A 123 -37.52 27.47 -17.97
CA GLU A 123 -38.54 26.41 -17.90
C GLU A 123 -37.90 25.03 -17.93
N ALA A 124 -36.84 24.84 -18.73
CA ALA A 124 -36.08 23.60 -18.70
C ALA A 124 -35.39 23.36 -17.32
N ASP A 125 -34.79 24.41 -16.71
CA ASP A 125 -34.24 24.31 -15.36
C ASP A 125 -35.30 23.96 -14.32
N PHE A 126 -36.46 24.58 -14.39
CA PHE A 126 -37.59 24.29 -13.51
C PHE A 126 -37.98 22.81 -13.59
N VAL A 127 -38.21 22.31 -14.80
CA VAL A 127 -38.59 20.91 -15.03
C VAL A 127 -37.48 19.96 -14.53
N LEU A 128 -36.24 20.19 -14.93
CA LEU A 128 -35.11 19.33 -14.58
C LEU A 128 -34.87 19.27 -13.07
N ASN A 129 -35.01 20.39 -12.37
CA ASN A 129 -34.88 20.43 -10.91
C ASN A 129 -36.04 19.70 -10.21
N LEU A 130 -37.22 19.72 -10.77
CA LEU A 130 -38.38 19.00 -10.24
C LEU A 130 -38.20 17.47 -10.44
N ILE A 131 -37.98 17.06 -11.70
CA ILE A 131 -38.06 15.65 -12.08
C ILE A 131 -36.84 14.80 -11.67
N LYS A 132 -35.71 15.41 -11.25
CA LYS A 132 -34.48 14.68 -10.92
C LYS A 132 -34.66 13.65 -9.81
N ASP A 133 -35.58 13.87 -8.90
CA ASP A 133 -35.86 13.00 -7.75
C ASP A 133 -36.87 11.89 -8.04
N TYR A 134 -37.42 11.86 -9.27
CA TYR A 134 -38.46 10.90 -9.68
C TYR A 134 -37.98 9.95 -10.78
N PRO A 135 -38.57 8.75 -10.90
CA PRO A 135 -38.16 7.73 -11.85
C PRO A 135 -38.69 7.99 -13.27
N ILE A 136 -38.22 9.06 -13.90
CA ILE A 136 -38.63 9.43 -15.24
C ILE A 136 -38.05 8.43 -16.25
N SER A 137 -38.93 7.65 -16.86
CA SER A 137 -38.65 6.57 -17.80
C SER A 137 -39.32 6.78 -19.18
N TYR A 138 -39.93 7.93 -19.40
CA TYR A 138 -40.59 8.36 -20.62
C TYR A 138 -40.14 9.78 -20.97
N PRO A 139 -40.54 10.35 -22.14
CA PRO A 139 -40.06 11.66 -22.56
C PRO A 139 -40.39 12.83 -21.61
N VAL A 140 -39.52 13.87 -21.68
CA VAL A 140 -39.76 15.18 -21.07
C VAL A 140 -40.16 16.15 -22.17
N VAL A 141 -41.35 16.69 -22.06
CA VAL A 141 -42.06 17.32 -23.17
C VAL A 141 -42.21 18.82 -22.96
N PHE A 142 -41.94 19.56 -24.02
CA PHE A 142 -42.21 20.99 -24.12
C PHE A 142 -43.52 21.17 -24.82
N ASP A 143 -44.55 21.65 -24.10
CA ASP A 143 -45.91 21.85 -24.59
C ASP A 143 -46.04 23.27 -25.10
N VAL A 144 -46.26 23.39 -26.42
CA VAL A 144 -46.25 24.65 -27.18
C VAL A 144 -47.63 24.88 -27.80
N GLU A 145 -48.55 25.51 -27.03
CA GLU A 145 -49.89 25.85 -27.49
C GLU A 145 -50.45 27.12 -26.84
N ALA A 146 -49.69 27.74 -25.91
CA ALA A 146 -50.15 28.93 -25.21
C ALA A 146 -50.40 30.12 -26.16
N SER A 147 -51.52 30.80 -25.98
CA SER A 147 -51.90 31.93 -26.84
C SER A 147 -50.87 33.05 -26.90
N VAL A 148 -50.09 33.25 -25.81
CA VAL A 148 -48.99 34.24 -25.77
C VAL A 148 -47.90 33.94 -26.80
N MET A 149 -47.70 32.67 -27.17
CA MET A 149 -46.73 32.25 -28.16
C MET A 149 -47.20 32.39 -29.59
N SER A 150 -48.53 32.61 -29.83
CA SER A 150 -49.14 32.68 -31.18
C SER A 150 -48.64 33.85 -32.03
N THR A 151 -48.06 34.88 -31.39
CA THR A 151 -47.55 36.09 -32.05
C THR A 151 -46.09 35.95 -32.51
N LEU A 152 -45.44 34.88 -32.10
CA LEU A 152 -44.03 34.63 -32.47
C LEU A 152 -43.93 34.11 -33.91
N SER A 153 -42.85 34.47 -34.59
CA SER A 153 -42.52 33.92 -35.89
C SER A 153 -42.20 32.41 -35.80
N PRO A 154 -42.39 31.66 -36.88
CA PRO A 154 -42.06 30.22 -36.91
C PRO A 154 -40.64 29.92 -36.51
N THR A 155 -39.67 30.76 -36.87
CA THR A 155 -38.27 30.62 -36.49
C THR A 155 -38.05 30.82 -34.98
N GLN A 156 -38.65 31.88 -34.39
CA GLN A 156 -38.54 32.11 -32.94
C GLN A 156 -39.14 30.94 -32.13
N LEU A 157 -40.30 30.41 -32.55
CA LEU A 157 -40.86 29.22 -31.91
C LEU A 157 -39.93 28.01 -31.97
N SER A 158 -39.32 27.77 -33.14
CA SER A 158 -38.36 26.64 -33.29
C SER A 158 -37.08 26.83 -32.45
N ASP A 159 -36.60 28.06 -32.30
CA ASP A 159 -35.43 28.38 -31.47
C ASP A 159 -35.75 28.17 -29.98
N ILE A 160 -36.93 28.58 -29.54
CA ILE A 160 -37.43 28.37 -28.17
C ILE A 160 -37.55 26.87 -27.87
N ILE A 161 -38.18 26.10 -28.78
CA ILE A 161 -38.30 24.61 -28.70
C ILE A 161 -36.94 23.96 -28.62
N ASN A 162 -36.05 24.33 -29.53
CA ASN A 162 -34.69 23.75 -29.55
C ASN A 162 -33.89 24.09 -28.32
N THR A 163 -34.07 25.24 -27.70
CA THR A 163 -33.42 25.66 -26.46
C THR A 163 -33.86 24.78 -25.29
N PHE A 164 -35.16 24.63 -25.06
CA PHE A 164 -35.70 23.77 -24.03
C PHE A 164 -35.25 22.30 -24.23
N CYS A 165 -35.56 21.75 -25.39
CA CYS A 165 -35.25 20.35 -25.72
C CYS A 165 -33.76 20.07 -25.73
N GLY A 166 -32.94 21.01 -26.17
CA GLY A 166 -31.48 20.89 -26.13
C GLY A 166 -30.95 20.77 -24.72
N LYS A 167 -31.48 21.56 -23.79
CA LYS A 167 -31.10 21.55 -22.38
C LYS A 167 -31.57 20.26 -21.68
N VAL A 168 -32.78 19.82 -21.94
CA VAL A 168 -33.32 18.54 -21.46
C VAL A 168 -32.45 17.36 -21.95
N LYS A 169 -32.05 17.37 -23.24
CA LYS A 169 -31.17 16.36 -23.81
C LYS A 169 -29.77 16.37 -23.18
N ALA A 170 -29.21 17.55 -22.98
CA ALA A 170 -27.91 17.72 -22.34
C ALA A 170 -27.90 17.20 -20.91
N ALA A 171 -29.04 17.29 -20.20
CA ALA A 171 -29.22 16.72 -18.87
C ALA A 171 -29.44 15.18 -18.86
N GLY A 172 -29.47 14.54 -20.03
CA GLY A 172 -29.62 13.08 -20.16
C GLY A 172 -31.06 12.57 -20.12
N TYR A 173 -32.04 13.45 -20.35
CA TYR A 173 -33.42 13.06 -20.55
C TYR A 173 -33.76 13.01 -22.07
N TYR A 174 -34.89 12.39 -22.38
CA TYR A 174 -35.38 12.29 -23.76
C TYR A 174 -36.35 13.43 -24.02
N PRO A 175 -35.96 14.46 -24.78
CA PRO A 175 -36.85 15.61 -25.06
C PRO A 175 -37.85 15.29 -26.17
N MET A 176 -39.02 15.90 -26.10
CA MET A 176 -40.08 15.82 -27.11
C MET A 176 -40.84 17.16 -27.18
N LEU A 177 -41.34 17.51 -28.33
CA LEU A 177 -42.23 18.62 -28.56
C LEU A 177 -43.69 18.13 -28.52
N TYR A 178 -44.58 18.80 -27.78
CA TYR A 178 -46.00 18.68 -27.92
C TYR A 178 -46.59 19.98 -28.54
N ALA A 179 -47.42 19.80 -29.54
CA ALA A 179 -48.26 20.86 -30.09
C ALA A 179 -49.48 20.25 -30.80
N ASN A 180 -50.54 21.02 -31.00
CA ASN A 180 -51.66 20.58 -31.83
C ASN A 180 -51.27 20.54 -33.33
N ASP A 181 -52.03 19.75 -34.10
CA ASP A 181 -51.78 19.50 -35.53
C ASP A 181 -51.73 20.80 -36.36
N HIS A 182 -52.52 21.80 -36.01
CA HIS A 182 -52.51 23.10 -36.69
C HIS A 182 -51.21 23.87 -36.44
N TRP A 183 -50.69 23.91 -35.21
CA TRP A 183 -49.42 24.59 -34.92
C TRP A 183 -48.24 23.94 -35.59
N LEU A 184 -48.20 22.60 -35.62
CA LEU A 184 -47.12 21.84 -36.29
C LEU A 184 -47.04 22.10 -37.78
N THR A 185 -48.20 22.37 -38.43
CA THR A 185 -48.31 22.57 -39.89
C THR A 185 -48.26 24.03 -40.32
N THR A 186 -48.58 24.98 -39.42
CA THR A 186 -48.75 26.41 -39.82
C THR A 186 -47.92 27.40 -38.99
N LYS A 187 -47.61 27.10 -37.75
CA LYS A 187 -46.99 28.05 -36.79
C LYS A 187 -45.53 27.77 -36.50
N ILE A 188 -45.10 26.50 -36.52
CA ILE A 188 -43.75 26.09 -36.15
C ILE A 188 -42.95 25.74 -37.43
N ASP A 189 -41.72 26.26 -37.55
CA ASP A 189 -40.82 25.82 -38.60
C ASP A 189 -40.24 24.47 -38.24
N MET A 190 -40.99 23.40 -38.58
CA MET A 190 -40.57 22.00 -38.26
C MET A 190 -39.35 21.54 -39.00
N SER A 191 -38.86 22.27 -39.99
CA SER A 191 -37.57 21.96 -40.65
C SER A 191 -36.40 22.21 -39.71
N LYS A 192 -36.54 23.05 -38.71
CA LYS A 192 -35.55 23.40 -37.68
C LYS A 192 -35.64 22.58 -36.41
N VAL A 193 -36.82 21.97 -36.14
CA VAL A 193 -37.01 21.15 -34.93
C VAL A 193 -36.45 19.73 -35.15
N LYS A 194 -35.58 19.30 -34.23
CA LYS A 194 -34.81 18.04 -34.34
C LYS A 194 -35.31 16.97 -33.36
N TYR A 195 -36.45 17.14 -32.78
CA TYR A 195 -36.95 16.28 -31.70
C TYR A 195 -38.24 15.58 -32.13
N ASP A 196 -38.53 14.45 -31.47
CA ASP A 196 -39.77 13.71 -31.67
C ASP A 196 -40.98 14.58 -31.30
N VAL A 197 -42.12 14.28 -31.88
CA VAL A 197 -43.34 15.07 -31.74
C VAL A 197 -44.47 14.24 -31.12
N TRP A 198 -45.11 14.81 -30.12
CA TRP A 198 -46.39 14.39 -29.58
C TRP A 198 -47.46 15.38 -30.12
N VAL A 199 -48.22 14.87 -31.08
CA VAL A 199 -49.26 15.69 -31.76
C VAL A 199 -50.62 15.59 -31.05
N ALA A 200 -51.30 16.70 -30.86
CA ALA A 200 -52.68 16.72 -30.38
C ALA A 200 -53.65 16.94 -31.56
N ARG A 201 -54.55 16.01 -31.70
CA ARG A 201 -55.73 16.15 -32.57
C ARG A 201 -56.84 15.23 -32.10
N TYR A 202 -57.93 15.81 -31.65
CA TYR A 202 -58.98 15.06 -31.01
C TYR A 202 -59.98 14.51 -32.01
N GLU A 203 -60.45 13.28 -31.76
CA GLU A 203 -61.62 12.64 -32.44
C GLU A 203 -61.43 12.38 -33.94
N MET A 204 -60.22 12.61 -34.47
CA MET A 204 -59.82 12.26 -35.82
C MET A 204 -58.32 12.11 -35.91
N LYS A 205 -57.84 11.28 -36.84
CA LYS A 205 -56.41 11.08 -37.04
C LYS A 205 -55.70 12.39 -37.39
N HIS A 206 -54.52 12.64 -36.79
CA HIS A 206 -53.68 13.79 -37.10
C HIS A 206 -53.13 13.72 -38.54
N THR A 207 -52.80 14.89 -39.08
CA THR A 207 -52.23 15.01 -40.44
C THR A 207 -50.71 15.10 -40.44
N TYR A 208 -50.07 15.29 -39.26
CA TYR A 208 -48.62 15.32 -39.12
C TYR A 208 -48.03 13.92 -39.23
N ASP A 209 -47.32 13.66 -40.31
CA ASP A 209 -46.83 12.30 -40.70
C ASP A 209 -45.68 11.75 -39.87
N LYS A 210 -44.94 12.64 -39.14
CA LYS A 210 -43.77 12.29 -38.33
C LYS A 210 -44.08 12.22 -36.82
N ALA A 211 -45.33 12.04 -36.45
CA ALA A 211 -45.72 11.91 -35.05
C ALA A 211 -45.12 10.65 -34.42
N SER A 212 -44.48 10.80 -33.25
CA SER A 212 -44.02 9.71 -32.42
C SER A 212 -44.99 9.35 -31.30
N MET A 213 -45.89 10.27 -30.97
CA MET A 213 -47.01 10.10 -30.03
C MET A 213 -48.19 10.94 -30.47
N TRP A 214 -49.39 10.48 -30.19
CA TRP A 214 -50.62 11.15 -30.52
C TRP A 214 -51.57 11.25 -29.30
N GLN A 215 -52.02 12.47 -28.96
CA GLN A 215 -53.12 12.69 -28.04
C GLN A 215 -54.43 12.70 -28.85
N ALA A 216 -55.17 11.61 -28.70
CA ALA A 216 -56.27 11.29 -29.61
C ALA A 216 -57.64 11.85 -29.16
N THR A 217 -57.82 12.04 -27.87
CA THR A 217 -59.02 12.62 -27.28
C THR A 217 -58.75 13.19 -25.90
N ASN A 218 -59.51 14.19 -25.51
CA ASN A 218 -59.58 14.73 -24.15
C ASN A 218 -60.87 14.30 -23.40
N LYS A 219 -61.60 13.33 -23.93
CA LYS A 219 -62.86 12.81 -23.40
C LYS A 219 -62.76 11.33 -23.03
N GLY A 220 -61.55 10.80 -22.87
CA GLY A 220 -61.33 9.42 -22.48
C GLY A 220 -61.86 9.12 -21.07
N ALA A 221 -62.19 7.85 -20.81
CA ALA A 221 -62.52 7.34 -19.50
C ALA A 221 -61.55 6.25 -19.13
N ILE A 222 -60.95 6.35 -17.95
CA ILE A 222 -59.97 5.37 -17.42
C ILE A 222 -60.39 5.01 -16.00
N ALA A 223 -60.35 3.72 -15.70
CA ALA A 223 -60.59 3.24 -14.36
C ALA A 223 -59.66 3.92 -13.35
N GLY A 224 -60.16 4.45 -12.25
CA GLY A 224 -59.36 5.11 -11.21
C GLY A 224 -59.13 6.60 -11.40
N ILE A 225 -59.70 7.23 -12.46
CA ILE A 225 -59.71 8.67 -12.69
C ILE A 225 -61.16 9.19 -12.77
N ASN A 226 -61.41 10.24 -12.05
CA ASN A 226 -62.72 10.90 -12.09
C ASN A 226 -62.83 11.84 -13.28
N GLY A 227 -63.91 11.68 -14.07
CA GLY A 227 -64.17 12.50 -15.25
C GLY A 227 -63.33 12.13 -16.47
N ASN A 228 -63.34 13.03 -17.46
CA ASN A 228 -62.60 12.82 -18.71
C ASN A 228 -61.10 12.88 -18.50
N VAL A 229 -60.35 12.10 -19.27
CA VAL A 229 -58.88 12.10 -19.27
C VAL A 229 -58.38 12.02 -20.72
N ASP A 230 -57.20 12.58 -20.95
CA ASP A 230 -56.52 12.56 -22.24
C ASP A 230 -55.96 11.19 -22.54
N ILE A 231 -56.28 10.61 -23.70
CA ILE A 231 -55.78 9.30 -24.15
C ILE A 231 -54.70 9.49 -25.20
N ASN A 232 -53.58 8.83 -25.00
CA ASN A 232 -52.42 8.94 -25.83
C ASN A 232 -52.02 7.60 -26.44
N PHE A 233 -51.54 7.64 -27.67
CA PHE A 233 -50.97 6.48 -28.37
C PHE A 233 -49.54 6.79 -28.77
N ALA A 234 -48.57 5.97 -28.29
CA ALA A 234 -47.19 6.06 -28.71
C ALA A 234 -46.95 5.15 -29.91
N TYR A 235 -46.28 5.67 -30.93
CA TYR A 235 -45.83 4.94 -32.14
C TYR A 235 -44.41 4.48 -32.03
N LYS A 236 -43.72 4.88 -30.96
CA LYS A 236 -42.30 4.58 -30.71
C LYS A 236 -42.12 4.03 -29.30
N ASP A 237 -41.32 2.98 -29.16
CA ASP A 237 -40.97 2.46 -27.84
C ASP A 237 -39.88 3.33 -27.19
N PHE A 238 -40.28 4.30 -26.41
CA PHE A 238 -39.38 5.19 -25.67
C PHE A 238 -38.65 4.47 -24.55
N SER A 239 -39.22 3.39 -24.00
CA SER A 239 -38.59 2.65 -22.93
C SER A 239 -37.32 1.94 -23.39
N ALA A 240 -37.25 1.55 -24.67
CA ALA A 240 -36.06 1.02 -25.28
C ALA A 240 -34.95 2.08 -25.55
N LEU A 241 -35.35 3.35 -25.64
CA LEU A 241 -34.45 4.48 -25.95
C LEU A 241 -33.94 5.22 -24.71
N ILE A 242 -34.60 5.04 -23.56
CA ILE A 242 -34.22 5.68 -22.30
C ILE A 242 -33.57 4.68 -21.40
N PRO A 243 -32.21 4.74 -21.24
CA PRO A 243 -31.49 3.75 -20.44
C PRO A 243 -31.94 3.73 -18.99
N ALA A 244 -32.12 2.53 -18.43
CA ALA A 244 -32.50 2.35 -17.02
C ALA A 244 -31.37 2.73 -16.06
N LYS A 245 -30.11 2.68 -16.54
CA LYS A 245 -28.93 3.08 -15.78
C LYS A 245 -28.17 4.14 -16.56
N LEU A 246 -28.00 5.30 -15.98
CA LEU A 246 -27.23 6.38 -16.62
C LEU A 246 -26.81 7.46 -15.65
N TRP A 247 -25.74 8.15 -16.03
CA TRP A 247 -25.33 9.41 -15.42
C TRP A 247 -26.08 10.58 -16.07
N ARG A 248 -26.54 11.52 -15.23
CA ARG A 248 -27.15 12.78 -15.70
C ARG A 248 -26.41 13.96 -15.09
N GLN A 249 -26.25 15.03 -15.87
CA GLN A 249 -25.71 16.30 -15.39
C GLN A 249 -26.83 17.35 -15.38
N ILE A 250 -27.21 17.80 -14.19
CA ILE A 250 -28.29 18.77 -13.98
C ILE A 250 -27.72 19.94 -13.17
N GLY A 251 -27.80 21.14 -13.70
CA GLY A 251 -27.24 22.33 -13.04
C GLY A 251 -25.73 22.20 -12.73
N GLY A 252 -24.96 21.53 -13.62
CA GLY A 252 -23.52 21.29 -13.45
C GLY A 252 -23.15 20.18 -12.47
N LYS A 253 -24.12 19.60 -11.77
CA LYS A 253 -23.93 18.50 -10.81
C LYS A 253 -24.24 17.15 -11.44
N TRP A 254 -23.46 16.11 -11.09
CA TRP A 254 -23.67 14.76 -11.58
C TRP A 254 -24.54 13.94 -10.63
N TYR A 255 -25.47 13.17 -11.23
CA TYR A 255 -26.42 12.27 -10.57
C TYR A 255 -26.39 10.91 -11.26
N TYR A 256 -26.57 9.83 -10.52
CA TYR A 256 -26.64 8.48 -11.08
C TYR A 256 -27.99 7.84 -10.83
N TYR A 257 -28.54 7.23 -11.87
CA TYR A 257 -29.84 6.58 -11.85
C TYR A 257 -29.67 5.08 -12.12
N SER A 258 -30.43 4.26 -11.40
CA SER A 258 -30.60 2.83 -11.66
C SER A 258 -32.09 2.51 -11.62
N ASN A 259 -32.60 1.80 -12.62
CA ASN A 259 -34.05 1.65 -12.86
C ASN A 259 -34.80 3.00 -12.83
N HIS A 260 -34.20 4.01 -13.48
CA HIS A 260 -34.68 5.39 -13.53
C HIS A 260 -34.77 6.10 -12.17
N THR A 261 -34.38 5.41 -11.07
CA THR A 261 -34.44 5.97 -9.71
C THR A 261 -33.10 6.56 -9.32
N LEU A 262 -33.13 7.76 -8.74
CA LEU A 262 -31.94 8.45 -8.23
C LEU A 262 -31.27 7.63 -7.14
N GLN A 263 -29.98 7.39 -7.30
CA GLN A 263 -29.19 6.61 -6.35
C GLN A 263 -28.50 7.52 -5.33
N LYS A 264 -28.33 6.99 -4.11
CA LYS A 264 -27.66 7.64 -2.97
C LYS A 264 -26.70 6.65 -2.33
N GLY A 265 -25.65 7.15 -1.65
CA GLY A 265 -24.63 6.32 -1.06
C GLY A 265 -23.71 5.67 -2.09
N TRP A 266 -23.17 4.51 -1.78
CA TRP A 266 -22.27 3.78 -2.67
C TRP A 266 -22.98 3.20 -3.88
N ILE A 267 -22.46 3.47 -5.06
CA ILE A 267 -22.93 2.90 -6.34
C ILE A 267 -21.78 2.32 -7.15
N ASN A 268 -22.07 1.30 -7.94
CA ASN A 268 -21.17 0.78 -8.95
C ASN A 268 -21.87 0.89 -10.32
N ASP A 269 -21.24 1.64 -11.26
CA ASP A 269 -21.81 1.85 -12.60
C ASP A 269 -21.32 0.82 -13.63
N GLY A 270 -20.52 -0.17 -13.18
CA GLY A 270 -19.85 -1.17 -14.03
C GLY A 270 -18.41 -0.78 -14.40
N ASN A 271 -18.07 0.50 -14.33
CA ASN A 271 -16.71 1.01 -14.58
C ASN A 271 -15.96 1.34 -13.29
N GLY A 272 -16.68 1.45 -12.15
CA GLY A 272 -16.07 1.73 -10.86
C GLY A 272 -17.09 2.08 -9.77
N TRP A 273 -16.57 2.25 -8.57
CA TRP A 273 -17.34 2.69 -7.43
C TRP A 273 -17.34 4.21 -7.32
N TYR A 274 -18.50 4.77 -6.93
CA TYR A 274 -18.72 6.17 -6.66
C TYR A 274 -19.56 6.33 -5.40
N TYR A 275 -19.54 7.50 -4.82
CA TYR A 275 -20.40 7.83 -3.69
C TYR A 275 -21.31 9.00 -4.02
N MET A 276 -22.59 8.82 -3.75
CA MET A 276 -23.62 9.83 -3.98
C MET A 276 -24.08 10.40 -2.64
N ASN A 277 -24.12 11.72 -2.53
CA ASN A 277 -24.61 12.44 -1.36
C ASN A 277 -26.07 12.10 -1.05
N SER A 278 -26.55 12.52 0.11
CA SER A 278 -27.97 12.37 0.49
C SER A 278 -28.94 13.11 -0.45
N ASP A 279 -28.48 14.16 -1.14
CA ASP A 279 -29.21 14.86 -2.19
C ASP A 279 -29.07 14.21 -3.58
N GLY A 280 -28.35 13.09 -3.68
CA GLY A 280 -28.11 12.37 -4.93
C GLY A 280 -26.96 12.93 -5.77
N THR A 281 -26.27 13.97 -5.36
CA THR A 281 -25.13 14.52 -6.10
C THR A 281 -23.87 13.64 -5.91
N GLN A 282 -23.05 13.54 -6.96
CA GLN A 282 -21.77 12.84 -6.91
C GLN A 282 -20.83 13.50 -5.89
N TYR A 283 -20.27 12.68 -4.99
CA TYR A 283 -19.24 13.09 -4.04
C TYR A 283 -17.86 13.03 -4.66
N LYS A 284 -16.98 13.95 -4.24
CA LYS A 284 -15.56 13.99 -4.66
C LYS A 284 -14.67 14.36 -3.47
N GLY A 285 -13.41 13.93 -3.52
CA GLY A 285 -12.46 14.19 -2.44
C GLY A 285 -12.48 13.13 -1.34
N TRP A 286 -12.03 13.52 -0.15
CA TRP A 286 -11.97 12.65 1.02
C TRP A 286 -13.35 12.34 1.58
N LEU A 287 -13.68 11.06 1.67
CA LEU A 287 -14.92 10.56 2.26
C LEU A 287 -14.61 9.77 3.53
N HIS A 288 -15.26 10.13 4.62
CA HIS A 288 -15.31 9.33 5.84
C HIS A 288 -16.69 8.69 5.95
N ALA A 289 -16.76 7.37 5.78
CA ALA A 289 -17.99 6.60 5.85
C ALA A 289 -17.70 5.26 6.59
N ASP A 290 -18.63 4.82 7.45
CA ASP A 290 -18.53 3.56 8.20
C ASP A 290 -17.19 3.41 8.97
N ASN A 291 -16.70 4.51 9.58
CA ASN A 291 -15.43 4.61 10.28
C ASN A 291 -14.20 4.29 9.41
N LYS A 292 -14.31 4.45 8.10
CA LYS A 292 -13.25 4.24 7.12
C LYS A 292 -13.06 5.47 6.26
N TYR A 293 -11.84 5.68 5.81
CA TYR A 293 -11.52 6.76 4.88
C TYR A 293 -11.38 6.23 3.47
N TYR A 294 -11.94 6.96 2.52
CA TYR A 294 -11.89 6.72 1.09
C TYR A 294 -11.50 8.01 0.37
N TYR A 295 -11.03 7.89 -0.84
CA TYR A 295 -10.81 9.06 -1.69
C TYR A 295 -11.50 8.88 -3.04
N LEU A 296 -12.41 9.80 -3.35
CA LEU A 296 -13.09 9.89 -4.63
C LEU A 296 -12.35 10.91 -5.49
N SER A 297 -11.89 10.51 -6.66
CA SER A 297 -11.13 11.36 -7.58
C SER A 297 -11.81 12.70 -7.82
N GLU A 298 -11.12 13.81 -7.62
CA GLU A 298 -11.63 15.16 -7.86
C GLU A 298 -12.09 15.37 -9.31
N ASN A 299 -11.42 14.70 -10.25
CA ASN A 299 -11.74 14.82 -11.67
C ASN A 299 -12.98 14.01 -12.05
N THR A 300 -13.03 12.73 -11.62
CA THR A 300 -14.03 11.78 -12.11
C THR A 300 -15.06 11.38 -11.05
N GLY A 301 -14.80 11.61 -9.76
CA GLY A 301 -15.61 11.12 -8.65
C GLY A 301 -15.48 9.61 -8.41
N LYS A 302 -14.63 8.90 -9.17
CA LYS A 302 -14.40 7.46 -9.02
C LYS A 302 -13.58 7.18 -7.78
N MET A 303 -13.96 6.14 -7.03
CA MET A 303 -13.21 5.65 -5.86
C MET A 303 -11.79 5.24 -6.26
N THR A 304 -10.82 5.72 -5.52
CA THR A 304 -9.41 5.44 -5.72
C THR A 304 -9.02 4.12 -5.06
N THR A 305 -8.17 3.35 -5.72
CA THR A 305 -7.52 2.15 -5.20
C THR A 305 -6.04 2.18 -5.56
N GLY A 306 -5.20 1.50 -4.77
CA GLY A 306 -3.76 1.49 -4.98
C GLY A 306 -3.06 2.77 -4.49
N TRP A 307 -1.87 3.04 -5.01
CA TRP A 307 -1.07 4.20 -4.63
C TRP A 307 -1.62 5.51 -5.22
N LEU A 308 -1.73 6.52 -4.39
CA LEU A 308 -2.07 7.89 -4.78
C LEU A 308 -1.12 8.88 -4.13
N GLN A 309 -0.44 9.67 -4.94
CA GLN A 309 0.23 10.88 -4.46
C GLN A 309 -0.77 12.04 -4.45
N MET A 310 -1.03 12.57 -3.27
CA MET A 310 -2.03 13.65 -3.11
C MET A 310 -1.48 14.97 -3.65
N PRO A 311 -2.14 15.60 -4.62
CA PRO A 311 -1.64 16.86 -5.21
C PRO A 311 -1.48 18.01 -4.20
N SER A 312 -2.34 18.03 -3.17
CA SER A 312 -2.40 19.11 -2.19
C SER A 312 -1.21 19.15 -1.23
N ASN A 313 -0.56 17.99 -0.96
CA ASN A 313 0.52 17.88 0.02
C ASN A 313 1.71 17.04 -0.45
N SER A 314 1.68 16.52 -1.67
CA SER A 314 2.70 15.64 -2.28
C SER A 314 3.00 14.37 -1.49
N LYS A 315 2.16 14.00 -0.51
CA LYS A 315 2.31 12.78 0.28
C LYS A 315 1.66 11.59 -0.42
N TRP A 316 2.23 10.40 -0.21
CA TRP A 316 1.70 9.16 -0.74
C TRP A 316 0.74 8.51 0.25
N TYR A 317 -0.35 7.97 -0.29
CA TYR A 317 -1.36 7.16 0.39
C TYR A 317 -1.56 5.86 -0.36
N TYR A 318 -2.01 4.84 0.32
CA TYR A 318 -2.40 3.58 -0.30
C TYR A 318 -3.84 3.25 0.05
N PHE A 319 -4.63 2.96 -0.97
CA PHE A 319 -6.01 2.51 -0.83
C PHE A 319 -6.10 1.04 -1.22
N ASN A 320 -6.64 0.24 -0.33
CA ASN A 320 -6.86 -1.20 -0.55
C ASN A 320 -7.77 -1.43 -1.77
N PRO A 321 -7.89 -2.67 -2.31
CA PRO A 321 -8.78 -2.97 -3.41
C PRO A 321 -10.26 -2.64 -3.15
N ASP A 322 -10.68 -2.61 -1.88
CA ASP A 322 -12.01 -2.17 -1.45
C ASP A 322 -12.13 -0.64 -1.29
N GLY A 323 -11.11 0.11 -1.65
CA GLY A 323 -11.06 1.57 -1.58
C GLY A 323 -10.74 2.15 -0.20
N VAL A 324 -10.59 1.31 0.83
CA VAL A 324 -10.29 1.77 2.19
C VAL A 324 -8.84 2.23 2.28
N MET A 325 -8.61 3.42 2.83
CA MET A 325 -7.28 3.94 3.12
C MET A 325 -6.53 3.01 4.08
N ALA A 326 -5.36 2.57 3.68
CA ALA A 326 -4.51 1.73 4.50
C ALA A 326 -3.81 2.53 5.60
N THR A 327 -3.62 1.91 6.76
CA THR A 327 -2.81 2.41 7.89
C THR A 327 -1.99 1.26 8.47
N GLY A 328 -0.86 1.57 9.12
CA GLY A 328 0.03 0.55 9.67
C GLY A 328 0.82 -0.20 8.60
N TRP A 329 1.31 -1.39 8.95
CA TRP A 329 2.07 -2.24 8.04
C TRP A 329 1.21 -2.78 6.92
N THR A 330 1.60 -2.48 5.69
CA THR A 330 0.87 -2.88 4.48
C THR A 330 1.83 -3.50 3.47
N LYS A 331 1.49 -4.69 2.97
CA LYS A 331 2.29 -5.39 1.96
C LYS A 331 1.72 -5.16 0.57
N VAL A 332 2.53 -4.58 -0.32
CA VAL A 332 2.15 -4.29 -1.71
C VAL A 332 3.24 -4.82 -2.63
N ASN A 333 2.90 -5.68 -3.59
CA ASN A 333 3.84 -6.27 -4.53
C ASN A 333 5.09 -6.84 -3.86
N ASP A 334 4.89 -7.66 -2.82
CA ASP A 334 5.90 -8.31 -1.99
C ASP A 334 6.85 -7.40 -1.22
N LYS A 335 6.62 -6.09 -1.22
CA LYS A 335 7.32 -5.13 -0.40
C LYS A 335 6.44 -4.68 0.77
N TRP A 336 7.04 -4.48 1.93
CA TRP A 336 6.38 -3.90 3.08
C TRP A 336 6.53 -2.38 3.09
N PHE A 337 5.44 -1.70 3.45
CA PHE A 337 5.33 -0.27 3.65
C PHE A 337 4.68 0.01 5.00
N TYR A 338 4.91 1.17 5.54
CA TYR A 338 4.21 1.62 6.74
C TYR A 338 3.43 2.90 6.43
N LEU A 339 2.12 2.84 6.63
CA LEU A 339 1.22 3.99 6.50
C LEU A 339 0.94 4.52 7.91
N ASN A 340 1.20 5.79 8.14
CA ASN A 340 0.92 6.45 9.40
C ASN A 340 -0.59 6.40 9.73
N THR A 341 -0.97 6.76 10.94
CA THR A 341 -2.39 6.79 11.35
C THR A 341 -3.22 7.78 10.53
N ASP A 342 -2.60 8.80 9.93
CA ASP A 342 -3.22 9.73 8.98
C ASP A 342 -3.25 9.21 7.53
N GLY A 343 -2.81 7.97 7.29
CA GLY A 343 -2.74 7.31 5.99
C GLY A 343 -1.50 7.67 5.16
N THR A 344 -0.64 8.59 5.61
CA THR A 344 0.55 8.98 4.85
C THR A 344 1.63 7.92 4.90
N MET A 345 2.28 7.64 3.77
CA MET A 345 3.40 6.70 3.68
C MET A 345 4.61 7.23 4.46
N ALA A 346 5.12 6.41 5.38
CA ALA A 346 6.33 6.70 6.13
C ALA A 346 7.58 6.47 5.27
N VAL A 347 8.60 7.29 5.49
CA VAL A 347 9.94 7.15 4.94
C VAL A 347 10.97 7.41 6.05
N ASN A 348 12.22 6.94 5.86
CA ASN A 348 13.29 7.06 6.84
C ASN A 348 13.08 6.17 8.09
N TRP A 349 13.63 6.58 9.21
CA TRP A 349 13.57 5.82 10.45
C TRP A 349 12.16 5.79 11.05
N LEU A 350 11.67 4.58 11.32
CA LEU A 350 10.43 4.31 12.03
C LEU A 350 10.76 3.63 13.36
N LYS A 351 10.42 4.29 14.44
CA LYS A 351 10.51 3.75 15.79
C LYS A 351 9.14 3.24 16.22
N ILE A 352 9.03 1.95 16.51
CA ILE A 352 7.79 1.36 17.05
C ILE A 352 7.81 1.40 18.57
N ASP A 353 8.95 1.03 19.18
CA ASP A 353 9.19 1.11 20.61
C ASP A 353 10.69 1.38 20.87
N ASP A 354 11.14 1.39 22.14
CA ASP A 354 12.52 1.73 22.50
C ASP A 354 13.56 0.75 21.94
N ASN A 355 13.16 -0.46 21.60
CA ASN A 355 14.03 -1.50 21.12
C ASN A 355 13.85 -1.83 19.65
N THR A 356 12.73 -1.45 19.04
CA THR A 356 12.32 -1.87 17.70
C THR A 356 12.33 -0.70 16.73
N TYR A 357 13.24 -0.75 15.80
CA TYR A 357 13.42 0.25 14.74
C TYR A 357 13.39 -0.40 13.38
N TYR A 358 12.78 0.29 12.43
CA TYR A 358 12.75 -0.04 11.02
C TYR A 358 13.29 1.14 10.21
N TYR A 359 13.68 0.87 8.99
CA TYR A 359 14.01 1.91 8.01
C TYR A 359 13.18 1.74 6.76
N LEU A 360 12.42 2.78 6.42
CA LEU A 360 11.66 2.87 5.18
C LEU A 360 12.50 3.67 4.19
N LYS A 361 12.79 3.07 3.05
CA LYS A 361 13.60 3.70 1.99
C LYS A 361 12.88 4.91 1.40
N SER A 362 13.53 5.65 0.53
CA SER A 362 12.92 6.81 -0.15
C SER A 362 11.69 6.45 -0.99
N ASP A 363 11.60 5.20 -1.48
CA ASP A 363 10.42 4.68 -2.16
C ASP A 363 9.32 4.17 -1.19
N GLY A 364 9.52 4.35 0.11
CA GLY A 364 8.65 3.88 1.19
C GLY A 364 8.80 2.41 1.54
N SER A 365 9.55 1.62 0.77
CA SER A 365 9.71 0.19 1.05
C SER A 365 10.62 -0.05 2.25
N MET A 366 10.26 -1.04 3.08
CA MET A 366 11.02 -1.46 4.25
C MET A 366 12.39 -2.02 3.86
N ALA A 367 13.44 -1.61 4.54
CA ALA A 367 14.77 -2.20 4.41
C ALA A 367 14.82 -3.59 5.05
N ALA A 368 15.51 -4.52 4.40
CA ALA A 368 15.81 -5.85 4.92
C ALA A 368 17.22 -6.26 4.42
N GLY A 369 17.95 -7.05 5.22
CA GLY A 369 19.34 -7.40 4.95
C GLY A 369 20.31 -6.23 5.18
N TRP A 370 21.46 -6.29 4.54
CA TRP A 370 22.46 -5.22 4.59
C TRP A 370 21.99 -3.99 3.83
N TYR A 371 22.04 -2.84 4.48
CA TYR A 371 21.66 -1.56 3.88
C TYR A 371 22.65 -0.47 4.28
N GLN A 372 23.17 0.26 3.28
CA GLN A 372 24.11 1.36 3.50
C GLN A 372 23.38 2.70 3.44
N MET A 373 23.59 3.54 4.45
CA MET A 373 23.15 4.93 4.48
C MET A 373 24.17 5.78 5.23
N ASP A 374 24.38 7.00 4.80
CA ASP A 374 25.32 7.98 5.40
C ASP A 374 26.72 7.38 5.63
N ASN A 375 27.23 6.63 4.65
CA ASN A 375 28.52 5.92 4.67
C ASN A 375 28.68 4.86 5.78
N ALA A 376 27.59 4.46 6.44
CA ALA A 376 27.56 3.39 7.42
C ALA A 376 26.71 2.22 6.94
N TRP A 377 27.12 1.01 7.28
CA TRP A 377 26.34 -0.19 7.03
C TRP A 377 25.48 -0.54 8.23
N TYR A 378 24.26 -0.95 7.96
CA TYR A 378 23.27 -1.44 8.91
C TYR A 378 22.76 -2.80 8.46
N TYR A 379 22.30 -3.61 9.38
CA TYR A 379 21.66 -4.87 9.05
C TYR A 379 20.26 -4.92 9.63
N PHE A 380 19.30 -5.23 8.77
CA PHE A 380 17.91 -5.42 9.13
C PHE A 380 17.55 -6.90 8.95
N LYS A 381 16.86 -7.49 9.93
CA LYS A 381 16.34 -8.85 9.81
C LYS A 381 15.43 -8.95 8.57
N PRO A 382 15.10 -10.16 8.08
CA PRO A 382 14.07 -10.32 7.05
C PRO A 382 12.71 -9.73 7.43
N SER A 383 12.40 -9.65 8.73
CA SER A 383 11.22 -8.97 9.30
C SER A 383 11.34 -7.44 9.32
N GLY A 384 12.49 -6.88 8.92
CA GLY A 384 12.75 -5.45 8.82
C GLY A 384 13.31 -4.79 10.07
N GLU A 385 13.43 -5.49 11.19
CA GLU A 385 13.94 -4.94 12.45
C GLU A 385 15.44 -4.68 12.38
N LEU A 386 15.88 -3.52 12.88
CA LEU A 386 17.29 -3.18 13.02
C LEU A 386 17.98 -4.14 14.01
N VAL A 387 19.10 -4.70 13.59
CA VAL A 387 19.97 -5.53 14.44
C VAL A 387 20.97 -4.63 15.16
N ARG A 388 21.20 -4.91 16.45
CA ARG A 388 22.19 -4.25 17.31
C ARG A 388 22.93 -5.30 18.14
N GLY A 389 24.14 -4.97 18.59
CA GLY A 389 24.97 -5.90 19.34
C GLY A 389 25.63 -6.97 18.46
N TRP A 390 26.04 -8.06 19.08
CA TRP A 390 26.65 -9.20 18.40
C TRP A 390 25.62 -9.94 17.56
N ALA A 391 25.99 -10.23 16.32
CA ALA A 391 25.13 -10.95 15.38
C ALA A 391 25.93 -11.90 14.49
N ASP A 392 25.37 -13.09 14.27
CA ASP A 392 25.87 -14.05 13.30
C ASP A 392 25.03 -13.90 12.01
N ILE A 393 25.69 -13.43 10.95
CA ILE A 393 25.03 -13.11 9.68
C ILE A 393 25.81 -13.76 8.55
N ASP A 394 25.15 -14.58 7.75
CA ASP A 394 25.74 -15.27 6.59
C ASP A 394 27.07 -15.93 6.89
N GLY A 395 27.15 -16.61 8.04
CA GLY A 395 28.36 -17.34 8.50
C GLY A 395 29.53 -16.46 8.95
N GLY A 396 29.33 -15.16 9.08
CA GLY A 396 30.24 -14.21 9.69
C GLY A 396 29.70 -13.67 11.01
N LYS A 397 30.60 -13.40 11.96
CA LYS A 397 30.25 -12.72 13.21
C LYS A 397 30.51 -11.24 13.09
N TYR A 398 29.49 -10.43 13.42
CA TYR A 398 29.54 -8.99 13.33
C TYR A 398 29.17 -8.33 14.66
N LEU A 399 29.55 -7.09 14.81
CA LEU A 399 29.08 -6.26 15.91
C LEU A 399 28.43 -5.00 15.34
N LEU A 400 27.17 -4.78 15.69
CA LEU A 400 26.41 -3.57 15.35
C LEU A 400 26.33 -2.70 16.61
N GLY A 401 26.61 -1.42 16.48
CA GLY A 401 26.55 -0.47 17.60
C GLY A 401 25.12 -0.33 18.18
N ASN A 402 25.00 0.39 19.26
CA ASN A 402 23.68 0.73 19.82
C ASN A 402 22.85 1.59 18.85
N ASP A 403 23.54 2.32 17.95
CA ASP A 403 22.92 3.07 16.85
C ASP A 403 22.67 2.21 15.60
N GLY A 404 23.01 0.91 15.65
CA GLY A 404 22.86 -0.05 14.57
C GLY A 404 23.95 -0.04 13.52
N LYS A 405 24.97 0.83 13.64
CA LYS A 405 26.08 0.87 12.68
C LYS A 405 27.01 -0.33 12.82
N MET A 406 27.39 -0.90 11.71
CA MET A 406 28.37 -1.99 11.65
C MET A 406 29.76 -1.51 12.05
N TYR A 407 30.42 -2.23 12.95
CA TYR A 407 31.81 -1.96 13.33
C TYR A 407 32.79 -2.47 12.26
N SER A 408 33.85 -1.71 12.05
CA SER A 408 35.02 -2.10 11.26
C SER A 408 36.29 -1.59 11.93
N GLY A 409 37.44 -2.24 11.69
CA GLY A 409 38.69 -1.90 12.34
C GLY A 409 38.81 -2.43 13.79
N TRP A 410 39.65 -1.78 14.60
CA TRP A 410 39.87 -2.14 15.99
C TRP A 410 38.80 -1.59 16.93
N HIS A 411 38.24 -2.50 17.75
CA HIS A 411 37.28 -2.11 18.79
C HIS A 411 37.60 -2.81 20.11
N LYS A 412 37.54 -2.04 21.20
CA LYS A 412 37.72 -2.54 22.56
C LYS A 412 36.37 -2.70 23.26
N ILE A 413 36.00 -3.95 23.55
CA ILE A 413 34.71 -4.33 24.13
C ILE A 413 35.01 -5.07 25.42
N ASP A 414 34.48 -4.65 26.55
CA ASP A 414 34.71 -5.21 27.88
C ASP A 414 36.21 -5.41 28.17
N ASN A 415 37.00 -4.40 27.85
CA ASN A 415 38.48 -4.40 27.99
C ASN A 415 39.23 -5.38 27.07
N ILE A 416 38.59 -6.04 26.13
CA ILE A 416 39.19 -6.98 25.18
C ILE A 416 39.19 -6.34 23.79
N TRP A 417 40.30 -6.43 23.09
CA TRP A 417 40.40 -5.95 21.72
C TRP A 417 39.92 -7.00 20.73
N TYR A 418 39.13 -6.53 19.76
CA TYR A 418 38.64 -7.27 18.57
C TYR A 418 39.02 -6.51 17.31
N TYR A 419 39.19 -7.22 16.22
CA TYR A 419 39.40 -6.61 14.92
C TYR A 419 38.30 -7.06 13.95
N PHE A 420 37.66 -6.11 13.33
CA PHE A 420 36.64 -6.32 12.28
C PHE A 420 37.23 -5.87 10.95
N GLY A 421 37.15 -6.69 9.93
CA GLY A 421 37.59 -6.29 8.59
C GLY A 421 36.77 -5.14 8.01
N ASN A 422 37.18 -4.61 6.87
CA ASN A 422 36.41 -3.61 6.17
C ASN A 422 35.01 -4.11 5.74
N ASP A 423 34.83 -5.43 5.65
CA ASP A 423 33.58 -6.11 5.43
C ASP A 423 32.72 -6.26 6.71
N GLY A 424 33.21 -5.75 7.84
CA GLY A 424 32.57 -5.83 9.15
C GLY A 424 32.70 -7.19 9.85
N LYS A 425 33.26 -8.20 9.22
CA LYS A 425 33.38 -9.53 9.83
C LYS A 425 34.47 -9.52 10.91
N MET A 426 34.16 -10.05 12.07
CA MET A 426 35.13 -10.31 13.13
C MET A 426 36.22 -11.23 12.62
N ARG A 427 37.50 -10.89 12.86
CA ARG A 427 38.65 -11.67 12.45
C ARG A 427 39.09 -12.62 13.57
N THR A 428 39.56 -13.78 13.15
CA THR A 428 40.16 -14.83 14.01
C THR A 428 41.47 -15.29 13.41
N ASP A 429 42.29 -16.03 14.19
CA ASP A 429 43.61 -16.53 13.78
C ASP A 429 44.59 -15.36 13.48
N TRP A 430 45.66 -15.59 12.74
CA TRP A 430 46.66 -14.60 12.39
C TRP A 430 46.09 -13.53 11.44
N GLN A 431 46.29 -12.27 11.82
CA GLN A 431 45.92 -11.12 11.00
C GLN A 431 47.11 -10.18 10.86
N GLN A 432 47.43 -9.78 9.62
CA GLN A 432 48.38 -8.72 9.37
C GLN A 432 47.65 -7.40 9.14
N ILE A 433 47.83 -6.47 10.05
CA ILE A 433 47.16 -5.19 10.05
C ILE A 433 48.22 -4.10 10.04
N ASP A 434 48.24 -3.24 9.04
CA ASP A 434 49.22 -2.17 8.85
C ASP A 434 50.68 -2.73 8.92
N GLY A 435 50.90 -3.93 8.35
CA GLY A 435 52.23 -4.58 8.30
C GLY A 435 52.61 -5.33 9.58
N VAL A 436 51.80 -5.25 10.63
CA VAL A 436 52.05 -5.90 11.95
C VAL A 436 51.18 -7.12 12.10
N TRP A 437 51.74 -8.24 12.58
CA TRP A 437 50.99 -9.45 12.86
C TRP A 437 50.39 -9.44 14.26
N TYR A 438 49.14 -9.82 14.34
CA TYR A 438 48.33 -10.02 15.55
C TYR A 438 47.68 -11.40 15.51
N TYR A 439 47.36 -11.95 16.66
CA TYR A 439 46.62 -13.22 16.74
C TYR A 439 45.36 -13.06 17.55
N MET A 440 44.23 -13.41 16.94
CA MET A 440 42.94 -13.48 17.59
C MET A 440 42.54 -14.93 17.83
N ASP A 441 42.00 -15.22 19.02
CA ASP A 441 41.47 -16.55 19.31
C ASP A 441 40.22 -16.89 18.48
N ALA A 442 39.68 -18.09 18.63
CA ALA A 442 38.49 -18.54 17.93
C ALA A 442 37.24 -17.67 18.23
N ASN A 443 37.24 -16.91 19.32
CA ASN A 443 36.21 -15.98 19.71
C ASN A 443 36.51 -14.55 19.25
N GLY A 444 37.57 -14.33 18.47
CA GLY A 444 37.99 -13.04 17.96
C GLY A 444 38.77 -12.17 18.97
N LYS A 445 39.07 -12.65 20.17
CA LYS A 445 39.77 -11.89 21.19
C LYS A 445 41.27 -11.81 20.82
N MET A 446 41.81 -10.60 20.77
CA MET A 446 43.23 -10.38 20.58
C MET A 446 44.00 -10.93 21.77
N LEU A 447 44.95 -11.82 21.51
CA LEU A 447 45.84 -12.41 22.55
C LEU A 447 47.09 -11.56 22.78
N THR A 448 47.61 -11.64 23.99
CA THR A 448 48.84 -10.93 24.42
C THR A 448 49.73 -11.87 25.20
N GLY A 449 51.03 -11.53 25.31
CA GLY A 449 52.00 -12.32 26.06
C GLY A 449 52.41 -13.61 25.34
N TRP A 450 52.86 -14.58 26.12
CA TRP A 450 53.25 -15.89 25.60
C TRP A 450 52.03 -16.67 25.13
N GLN A 451 52.10 -17.19 23.89
CA GLN A 451 51.04 -17.99 23.29
C GLN A 451 51.61 -19.24 22.62
N GLN A 452 50.98 -20.40 22.85
CA GLN A 452 51.25 -21.59 22.06
C GLN A 452 50.20 -21.74 20.97
N ILE A 453 50.60 -21.54 19.72
CA ILE A 453 49.71 -21.55 18.57
C ILE A 453 50.12 -22.68 17.63
N LYS A 454 49.25 -23.66 17.42
CA LYS A 454 49.53 -24.84 16.56
C LYS A 454 50.81 -25.54 16.93
N GLY A 455 51.11 -25.64 18.25
CA GLY A 455 52.29 -26.33 18.79
C GLY A 455 53.58 -25.50 18.89
N GLU A 456 53.61 -24.31 18.31
CA GLU A 456 54.73 -23.38 18.33
C GLU A 456 54.50 -22.23 19.30
N TYR A 457 55.54 -21.71 19.95
CA TYR A 457 55.48 -20.61 20.89
C TYR A 457 55.77 -19.27 20.19
N TYR A 458 54.97 -18.28 20.55
CA TYR A 458 55.06 -16.88 20.10
C TYR A 458 54.97 -15.97 21.32
N TYR A 459 55.51 -14.76 21.19
CA TYR A 459 55.30 -13.70 22.17
C TYR A 459 54.59 -12.52 21.50
N LEU A 460 53.46 -12.17 22.06
CA LEU A 460 52.58 -11.08 21.55
C LEU A 460 52.72 -9.88 22.47
N HIS A 461 53.62 -8.95 22.16
CA HIS A 461 53.83 -7.74 22.95
C HIS A 461 52.71 -6.73 22.66
N GLU A 462 51.85 -6.45 23.64
CA GLU A 462 50.67 -5.63 23.45
C GLU A 462 49.81 -6.08 22.24
N GLY A 463 49.74 -7.39 22.02
CA GLY A 463 49.05 -8.01 20.88
C GLY A 463 49.88 -8.15 19.62
N LYS A 464 50.96 -7.41 19.46
CA LYS A 464 51.85 -7.42 18.29
C LYS A 464 52.81 -8.60 18.35
N MET A 465 52.93 -9.38 17.30
CA MET A 465 53.90 -10.48 17.22
C MET A 465 55.33 -9.93 17.30
N LEU A 466 56.04 -10.33 18.35
CA LEU A 466 57.45 -9.96 18.53
C LEU A 466 58.35 -10.80 17.63
N THR A 467 59.38 -10.18 17.07
CA THR A 467 60.48 -10.83 16.39
C THR A 467 61.78 -10.30 16.97
N GLY A 468 62.86 -11.09 16.89
CA GLY A 468 64.16 -10.75 17.47
C GLY A 468 64.25 -11.12 18.94
N TRP A 469 65.14 -10.42 19.67
CA TRP A 469 65.46 -10.72 21.05
C TRP A 469 64.38 -10.30 22.03
N LEU A 470 64.03 -11.19 22.97
CA LEU A 470 63.18 -10.96 24.11
C LEU A 470 63.93 -11.30 25.42
N SER A 471 63.79 -10.39 26.39
CA SER A 471 64.24 -10.73 27.77
C SER A 471 62.97 -10.67 28.66
N ASP A 472 62.80 -11.70 29.46
CA ASP A 472 61.69 -11.71 30.44
C ASP A 472 62.09 -11.00 31.75
N ASN A 473 61.17 -10.94 32.71
CA ASN A 473 61.39 -10.31 34.00
C ASN A 473 62.34 -11.10 34.94
N THR A 474 62.68 -12.30 34.60
CA THR A 474 63.73 -13.14 35.32
C THR A 474 65.09 -12.90 34.77
N GLY A 475 65.23 -12.20 33.63
CA GLY A 475 66.52 -12.02 32.92
C GLY A 475 66.79 -13.11 31.89
N ALA A 476 65.90 -14.10 31.73
CA ALA A 476 66.07 -15.11 30.68
C ALA A 476 65.87 -14.48 29.31
N LYS A 477 66.74 -14.84 28.37
CA LYS A 477 66.70 -14.31 27.00
C LYS A 477 66.16 -15.38 26.04
N TYR A 478 65.30 -14.93 25.14
CA TYR A 478 64.72 -15.73 24.07
C TYR A 478 64.97 -15.05 22.71
N TYR A 479 64.92 -15.81 21.65
CA TYR A 479 64.96 -15.25 20.30
C TYR A 479 63.72 -15.68 19.49
N MET A 480 62.97 -14.72 19.08
CA MET A 480 61.81 -14.92 18.23
C MET A 480 62.27 -14.80 16.77
N SER A 481 62.08 -15.84 15.98
CA SER A 481 62.47 -15.84 14.58
C SER A 481 62.02 -14.61 13.82
N THR A 482 62.94 -13.89 13.20
CA THR A 482 62.63 -12.69 12.42
C THR A 482 61.68 -12.94 11.22
N ASN A 483 61.73 -14.17 10.66
CA ASN A 483 60.93 -14.57 9.51
C ASN A 483 59.52 -15.09 9.90
N SER A 484 59.38 -15.69 11.09
CA SER A 484 58.16 -16.41 11.45
C SER A 484 57.56 -16.03 12.80
N GLY A 485 58.26 -15.24 13.63
CA GLY A 485 57.87 -14.94 15.00
C GLY A 485 57.93 -16.12 15.97
N ARG A 486 58.33 -17.33 15.53
CA ARG A 486 58.41 -18.53 16.38
C ARG A 486 59.54 -18.45 17.36
N MET A 487 59.33 -18.89 18.58
CA MET A 487 60.39 -19.06 19.58
C MET A 487 61.47 -20.07 19.10
N THR A 488 62.67 -19.62 19.11
CA THR A 488 63.78 -20.42 18.67
C THR A 488 64.18 -21.47 19.74
N LYS A 489 64.53 -22.71 19.30
CA LYS A 489 65.05 -23.80 20.10
C LYS A 489 66.26 -24.39 19.39
N GLY A 490 67.24 -24.97 20.16
CA GLY A 490 68.43 -25.52 19.60
C GLY A 490 69.37 -24.48 19.05
N TRP A 491 70.27 -24.92 18.14
CA TRP A 491 71.28 -24.06 17.53
C TRP A 491 70.67 -23.04 16.58
N ARG A 492 71.12 -21.81 16.74
CA ARG A 492 70.69 -20.72 15.85
C ARG A 492 71.83 -19.76 15.54
N ASN A 493 72.06 -19.46 14.26
CA ASN A 493 72.92 -18.37 13.85
C ASN A 493 72.14 -17.06 13.81
N ILE A 494 72.61 -16.06 14.55
CA ILE A 494 72.03 -14.73 14.64
C ILE A 494 73.15 -13.73 14.47
N ASP A 495 73.07 -12.85 13.48
CA ASP A 495 74.07 -11.84 13.18
C ASP A 495 75.52 -12.40 13.14
N ASN A 496 75.70 -13.52 12.44
CA ASN A 496 76.94 -14.26 12.27
C ASN A 496 77.55 -14.85 13.58
N ALA A 497 76.74 -14.93 14.66
CA ALA A 497 77.17 -15.63 15.88
C ALA A 497 76.17 -16.77 16.15
N TRP A 498 76.75 -17.90 16.61
CA TRP A 498 75.93 -19.04 17.01
C TRP A 498 75.57 -18.96 18.47
N TYR A 499 74.29 -19.30 18.74
CA TYR A 499 73.65 -19.39 20.04
C TYR A 499 72.94 -20.72 20.17
N TYR A 500 72.77 -21.18 21.39
CA TYR A 500 71.96 -22.36 21.70
C TYR A 500 70.79 -21.99 22.64
N PHE A 501 69.64 -22.46 22.30
CA PHE A 501 68.40 -22.26 23.08
C PHE A 501 67.95 -23.64 23.57
N ASP A 502 67.59 -23.77 24.86
CA ASP A 502 67.06 -24.98 25.43
C ASP A 502 65.66 -25.33 24.88
N GLN A 503 65.08 -26.43 25.37
CA GLN A 503 63.75 -26.86 24.98
C GLN A 503 62.62 -25.86 25.36
N TYR A 504 62.90 -24.99 26.33
CA TYR A 504 62.00 -23.94 26.79
C TYR A 504 62.26 -22.60 26.06
N GLY A 505 63.29 -22.55 25.20
CA GLY A 505 63.64 -21.35 24.43
C GLY A 505 64.60 -20.41 25.16
N HIS A 506 65.14 -20.78 26.37
CA HIS A 506 66.10 -19.95 27.08
C HIS A 506 67.43 -19.96 26.37
N MET A 507 68.06 -18.82 26.16
CA MET A 507 69.40 -18.71 25.67
C MET A 507 70.37 -19.29 26.73
N MET A 508 71.06 -20.30 26.31
CA MET A 508 72.05 -20.93 27.19
C MET A 508 73.36 -20.13 27.23
N THR A 509 74.04 -20.18 28.38
CA THR A 509 75.35 -19.58 28.61
C THR A 509 76.25 -20.54 29.39
N GLY A 510 77.54 -20.35 29.34
CA GLY A 510 78.50 -21.22 30.02
C GLY A 510 78.73 -22.53 29.26
N TRP A 511 79.16 -23.54 30.01
CA TRP A 511 79.34 -24.86 29.45
C TRP A 511 78.07 -25.64 29.24
N ILE A 512 77.92 -26.23 28.04
CA ILE A 512 76.82 -27.12 27.74
C ILE A 512 77.29 -28.39 27.05
N THR A 513 76.55 -29.49 27.24
CA THR A 513 76.84 -30.76 26.58
C THR A 513 75.66 -31.13 25.68
N ILE A 514 75.96 -31.38 24.39
CA ILE A 514 74.93 -31.78 23.41
C ILE A 514 75.44 -32.99 22.66
N ALA A 515 74.72 -34.11 22.70
CA ALA A 515 75.09 -35.38 22.07
C ALA A 515 76.53 -35.81 22.40
N GLY A 516 76.92 -35.64 23.68
CA GLY A 516 78.27 -36.05 24.17
C GLY A 516 79.40 -35.12 23.77
N LYS A 517 79.10 -33.98 23.11
CA LYS A 517 80.11 -32.98 22.75
C LYS A 517 79.94 -31.77 23.64
N TYR A 518 81.03 -31.12 24.04
CA TYR A 518 81.11 -29.97 24.92
C TYR A 518 81.23 -28.68 24.11
N TYR A 519 80.47 -27.66 24.50
CA TYR A 519 80.42 -26.31 23.90
C TYR A 519 80.54 -25.28 25.01
N TYR A 520 81.12 -24.14 24.71
CA TYR A 520 81.11 -23.00 25.63
C TYR A 520 80.47 -21.80 25.02
N LEU A 521 79.51 -21.26 25.74
CA LEU A 521 78.80 -20.10 25.35
C LEU A 521 79.16 -18.95 26.31
N ASP A 522 79.56 -17.82 25.75
CA ASP A 522 79.98 -16.66 26.54
C ASP A 522 78.95 -16.25 27.57
N PRO A 523 79.27 -16.19 28.87
CA PRO A 523 78.25 -15.91 29.91
C PRO A 523 77.57 -14.58 29.79
N SER A 524 78.15 -13.56 29.15
CA SER A 524 77.62 -12.23 29.00
C SER A 524 76.81 -12.08 27.73
N THR A 525 77.21 -12.72 26.66
CA THR A 525 76.65 -12.55 25.33
C THR A 525 75.80 -13.72 24.82
N GLY A 526 76.08 -14.95 25.35
CA GLY A 526 75.54 -16.21 24.87
C GLY A 526 76.15 -16.70 23.55
N LYS A 527 77.17 -16.03 23.00
CA LYS A 527 77.87 -16.44 21.78
C LYS A 527 78.68 -17.65 21.98
N THR A 528 78.64 -18.61 21.05
CA THR A 528 79.42 -19.81 21.07
C THR A 528 80.89 -19.53 20.74
N ALA A 529 81.81 -20.06 21.52
CA ALA A 529 83.21 -20.03 21.20
C ALA A 529 83.51 -20.90 19.98
N LEU A 530 84.13 -20.33 18.96
CA LEU A 530 84.48 -21.01 17.69
C LEU A 530 85.94 -20.79 17.29
N ASN A 531 86.50 -21.74 16.60
CA ASN A 531 87.78 -21.60 15.85
C ASN A 531 88.92 -20.95 16.66
N GLY A 532 89.28 -21.53 17.77
CA GLY A 532 90.46 -21.00 18.50
C GLY A 532 90.54 -21.43 19.96
N SER A 533 91.50 -20.88 20.69
CA SER A 533 91.68 -21.15 22.11
C SER A 533 91.12 -20.01 22.96
N LEU A 534 90.38 -20.36 24.00
CA LEU A 534 89.75 -19.41 24.96
C LEU A 534 90.21 -19.86 26.40
N SER A 535 90.70 -18.91 27.20
CA SER A 535 90.99 -19.15 28.60
C SER A 535 89.71 -19.01 29.45
N ILE A 536 89.32 -20.07 30.12
CA ILE A 536 88.15 -20.11 30.98
C ILE A 536 88.54 -20.56 32.34
N ASN A 537 88.41 -19.74 33.37
CA ASN A 537 88.91 -20.00 34.73
C ASN A 537 90.40 -20.43 34.81
N ASN A 538 91.26 -19.75 34.04
CA ASN A 538 92.70 -19.96 33.91
C ASN A 538 93.11 -21.31 33.25
N VAL A 539 92.14 -21.98 32.61
CA VAL A 539 92.39 -23.17 31.79
C VAL A 539 92.16 -22.84 30.32
N SER A 540 93.11 -23.21 29.44
CA SER A 540 92.98 -22.98 28.01
C SER A 540 92.24 -24.15 27.35
N TYR A 541 91.13 -23.80 26.66
CA TYR A 541 90.27 -24.71 25.88
C TYR A 541 90.36 -24.36 24.39
N THR A 542 90.43 -25.35 23.55
CA THR A 542 90.49 -25.19 22.09
C THR A 542 89.18 -25.67 21.48
N PHE A 543 88.58 -24.86 20.62
CA PHE A 543 87.32 -25.15 19.94
C PHE A 543 87.54 -25.25 18.42
N ASP A 544 86.83 -26.22 17.82
CA ASP A 544 86.84 -26.38 16.36
C ASP A 544 85.92 -25.32 15.66
N LYS A 545 85.79 -25.43 14.31
CA LYS A 545 85.00 -24.56 13.52
C LYS A 545 83.48 -24.67 13.84
N ASP A 546 83.08 -25.80 14.41
CA ASP A 546 81.65 -26.09 14.78
C ASP A 546 81.46 -25.84 16.28
N GLY A 547 82.42 -25.29 17.01
CA GLY A 547 82.36 -24.94 18.43
C GLY A 547 82.50 -26.11 19.40
N VAL A 548 82.89 -27.29 18.92
CA VAL A 548 83.13 -28.46 19.79
C VAL A 548 84.48 -28.25 20.50
N CYS A 549 84.46 -28.42 21.81
CA CYS A 549 85.68 -28.42 22.58
C CYS A 549 86.50 -29.66 22.29
N LEU A 550 87.78 -29.50 21.93
CA LEU A 550 88.73 -30.55 21.55
C LEU A 550 89.55 -31.09 22.74
N ASN A 551 89.40 -30.49 23.93
CA ASN A 551 90.12 -30.94 25.13
C ASN A 551 89.49 -32.21 25.69
N GLU A 552 90.31 -33.07 26.38
CA GLU A 552 89.83 -34.32 26.95
C GLU A 552 88.80 -34.16 28.04
N ALA A 553 87.81 -35.10 28.11
CA ALA A 553 86.66 -35.08 29.04
C ALA A 553 87.08 -35.05 30.54
N SER A 554 88.30 -35.45 30.89
CA SER A 554 88.83 -35.42 32.25
C SER A 554 88.99 -34.00 32.81
N SER A 555 89.11 -32.98 31.97
CA SER A 555 89.17 -31.54 32.34
C SER A 555 87.77 -30.86 32.48
N MET A 556 86.72 -31.61 32.33
CA MET A 556 85.30 -31.05 32.21
C MET A 556 84.42 -31.36 33.44
N SER A 557 85.01 -31.64 34.61
CA SER A 557 84.18 -31.87 35.81
C SER A 557 83.40 -30.64 36.20
N GLY A 558 82.06 -30.71 36.16
CA GLY A 558 81.12 -29.60 36.53
C GLY A 558 80.31 -29.05 35.39
N VAL A 559 80.37 -29.66 34.21
CA VAL A 559 79.57 -29.20 33.06
C VAL A 559 78.10 -29.69 33.17
N ALA A 560 77.17 -28.77 33.11
CA ALA A 560 75.73 -29.10 33.09
C ALA A 560 75.37 -29.87 31.82
N SER A 561 74.85 -31.10 31.96
CA SER A 561 74.30 -31.88 30.82
C SER A 561 72.88 -31.40 30.51
N VAL A 562 72.71 -30.90 29.31
CA VAL A 562 71.39 -30.59 28.80
C VAL A 562 70.84 -31.83 28.09
N THR A 563 70.12 -32.69 28.83
CA THR A 563 69.39 -33.81 28.23
C THR A 563 68.08 -33.27 27.60
N PRO A 564 67.76 -33.67 26.39
CA PRO A 564 66.44 -33.39 25.82
C PRO A 564 65.37 -34.18 26.61
N GLN A 565 64.64 -33.55 27.53
CA GLN A 565 63.42 -34.18 28.09
C GLN A 565 62.31 -34.09 27.09
N THR A 566 61.83 -35.23 26.63
CA THR A 566 60.60 -35.38 25.92
C THR A 566 59.47 -35.26 26.94
N GLY A 567 58.64 -34.22 26.76
CA GLY A 567 57.26 -34.12 27.29
C GLY A 567 57.12 -33.55 28.71
N ALA A 568 57.05 -32.24 28.80
CA ALA A 568 56.24 -31.57 29.81
C ALA A 568 55.37 -30.56 29.09
N SER A 569 54.10 -30.86 29.07
CA SER A 569 53.03 -29.96 28.60
C SER A 569 53.04 -28.72 29.48
N LEU A 570 53.30 -27.57 28.91
CA LEU A 570 53.00 -26.29 29.56
C LEU A 570 51.48 -26.21 29.71
N GLY A 571 51.00 -26.31 30.93
CA GLY A 571 49.62 -26.21 31.26
C GLY A 571 49.07 -24.88 30.75
N THR A 572 48.03 -24.97 29.93
CA THR A 572 47.19 -23.80 29.57
C THR A 572 46.43 -23.37 30.83
N GLY A 573 47.09 -22.58 31.67
CA GLY A 573 46.42 -21.93 32.81
C GLY A 573 45.58 -20.78 32.32
N ASN A 574 44.29 -20.97 32.38
CA ASN A 574 43.31 -19.88 32.29
C ASN A 574 43.42 -19.05 33.60
N ASN A 575 44.24 -18.05 33.61
CA ASN A 575 44.32 -17.10 34.72
C ASN A 575 44.19 -15.67 34.19
N ASN A 576 43.06 -15.10 34.46
CA ASN A 576 42.83 -13.66 34.56
C ASN A 576 43.69 -13.11 35.71
N ASN A 577 44.97 -12.88 35.50
CA ASN A 577 45.75 -11.92 36.26
C ASN A 577 47.04 -11.61 35.48
N ASN A 578 47.28 -10.35 35.21
CA ASN A 578 48.47 -9.75 34.67
C ASN A 578 49.69 -10.13 35.51
N SER A 579 50.39 -11.21 35.17
CA SER A 579 51.78 -11.43 35.59
C SER A 579 52.40 -12.41 34.61
N ALA A 580 53.40 -11.98 33.87
CA ALA A 580 54.19 -12.75 32.97
C ALA A 580 54.92 -13.85 33.74
N ALA A 581 54.45 -15.09 33.66
CA ALA A 581 55.17 -16.25 34.21
C ALA A 581 56.02 -16.88 33.12
N SER A 582 57.30 -16.86 33.32
CA SER A 582 58.30 -17.58 32.57
C SER A 582 58.14 -19.09 32.78
N PRO A 583 58.23 -19.96 31.78
CA PRO A 583 58.18 -21.39 31.98
C PRO A 583 59.52 -21.92 32.47
N GLY A 584 59.61 -22.15 33.75
CA GLY A 584 60.78 -22.85 34.28
C GLY A 584 61.14 -22.55 35.73
N GLY A 585 60.75 -23.40 36.63
CA GLY A 585 61.17 -23.40 38.01
C GLY A 585 60.55 -24.59 38.74
N SER A 586 61.31 -25.68 38.77
CA SER A 586 61.03 -26.88 39.58
C SER A 586 61.05 -26.53 41.05
N ASN A 587 60.07 -26.92 41.84
CA ASN A 587 60.32 -27.20 43.24
C ASN A 587 59.63 -28.50 43.65
N THR A 588 60.49 -29.39 44.12
CA THR A 588 60.21 -30.69 44.71
C THR A 588 59.54 -30.54 46.07
N GLY A 589 58.56 -31.37 46.33
CA GLY A 589 58.01 -31.56 47.66
C GLY A 589 56.83 -32.49 47.66
N THR A 590 57.07 -33.78 47.84
CA THR A 590 56.10 -34.79 48.29
C THR A 590 56.16 -34.87 49.82
N PRO A 591 55.32 -35.66 50.55
CA PRO A 591 54.02 -36.29 50.23
C PRO A 591 52.99 -36.33 51.40
N ASN A 592 51.95 -37.09 51.17
CA ASN A 592 51.03 -37.83 52.10
C ASN A 592 49.75 -37.09 52.46
N GLY A 593 48.68 -37.72 52.12
CA GLY A 593 47.99 -38.78 52.79
C GLY A 593 46.48 -38.56 52.87
N SER A 594 45.81 -39.55 52.38
CA SER A 594 44.65 -40.19 52.97
C SER A 594 43.23 -39.64 52.86
N THR A 595 42.43 -40.33 52.06
CA THR A 595 41.08 -40.94 52.31
C THR A 595 39.85 -40.13 52.63
N GLY A 596 38.79 -40.53 51.93
CA GLY A 596 37.44 -40.58 52.45
C GLY A 596 36.40 -39.82 51.64
N SER A 597 35.77 -40.43 50.68
CA SER A 597 34.46 -41.07 50.74
C SER A 597 33.24 -40.21 51.03
N SER A 598 32.28 -40.33 50.10
CA SER A 598 30.82 -40.32 50.27
C SER A 598 30.02 -39.09 49.82
N ALA A 599 29.25 -39.31 48.77
CA ALA A 599 27.90 -38.70 48.61
C ALA A 599 26.94 -39.35 49.65
N PRO A 600 25.70 -38.96 49.94
CA PRO A 600 24.65 -38.53 49.00
C PRO A 600 23.54 -37.61 49.60
N GLY A 601 22.63 -37.25 48.70
CA GLY A 601 21.16 -37.18 49.03
C GLY A 601 20.60 -35.86 49.50
N GLY A 602 19.67 -35.33 48.79
CA GLY A 602 18.28 -35.51 48.96
C GLY A 602 17.49 -34.31 49.47
N SER A 603 16.51 -33.90 48.69
CA SER A 603 15.13 -33.74 49.06
C SER A 603 14.58 -32.39 49.53
N THR A 604 13.59 -31.93 48.74
CA THR A 604 12.24 -31.47 49.08
C THR A 604 11.99 -30.07 49.65
N GLY A 605 10.98 -29.44 49.06
CA GLY A 605 9.92 -28.72 49.74
C GLY A 605 9.71 -27.27 49.29
N ASN A 606 8.82 -27.04 48.44
CA ASN A 606 7.39 -26.71 48.45
C ASN A 606 6.99 -25.28 48.81
N SER A 607 6.13 -24.72 47.89
CA SER A 607 5.00 -23.77 48.11
C SER A 607 5.33 -22.31 48.25
N THR A 608 4.64 -21.37 47.64
CA THR A 608 3.30 -21.17 47.14
C THR A 608 3.15 -19.79 46.52
N ASN A 609 2.29 -19.71 45.48
CA ASN A 609 1.30 -18.67 45.16
C ASN A 609 1.65 -17.25 44.73
N GLY A 610 1.04 -16.91 43.60
CA GLY A 610 0.27 -15.70 43.33
C GLY A 610 0.61 -15.09 41.97
N SER A 611 -0.04 -15.44 40.94
CA SER A 611 -1.27 -15.02 40.24
C SER A 611 -1.16 -13.74 39.43
N MET A 612 -1.51 -13.90 38.17
CA MET A 612 -2.21 -13.05 37.21
C MET A 612 -1.43 -12.08 36.30
N GLY A 613 -1.67 -12.31 35.01
CA GLY A 613 -1.77 -11.30 33.98
C GLY A 613 -1.37 -11.74 32.58
N SER A 614 -2.32 -12.34 31.93
CA SER A 614 -2.40 -12.75 30.53
C SER A 614 -2.25 -11.60 29.53
N SER A 615 -1.57 -11.80 28.44
CA SER A 615 -2.10 -11.47 27.10
C SER A 615 -1.31 -12.11 25.99
N ASN A 616 -2.04 -12.72 25.11
CA ASN A 616 -1.73 -13.61 24.00
C ASN A 616 -1.05 -12.95 22.81
N ALA A 617 -0.10 -13.68 22.25
CA ALA A 617 0.22 -13.62 20.83
C ALA A 617 -0.11 -14.98 20.18
N PRO A 618 -0.64 -15.05 18.96
CA PRO A 618 -0.92 -16.34 18.35
C PRO A 618 0.26 -16.86 17.54
N GLY A 619 0.69 -18.07 17.89
CA GLY A 619 1.62 -18.88 17.13
C GLY A 619 0.87 -19.66 16.04
N VAL A 620 1.52 -19.78 14.90
CA VAL A 620 1.16 -20.68 13.80
C VAL A 620 1.66 -22.08 14.16
N SER A 621 0.78 -23.05 14.13
CA SER A 621 1.13 -24.47 14.19
C SER A 621 0.43 -25.21 13.06
N SER A 622 1.25 -25.80 12.21
CA SER A 622 0.90 -26.80 11.22
C SER A 622 0.59 -28.13 11.93
N ASN A 623 -0.48 -28.78 11.56
CA ASN A 623 -0.57 -30.23 11.71
C ASN A 623 -1.37 -30.90 10.59
N ASN A 624 -0.67 -31.81 9.98
CA ASN A 624 -1.09 -32.85 9.06
C ASN A 624 -1.78 -33.97 9.85
N SER A 625 -2.92 -34.47 9.39
CA SER A 625 -3.27 -35.88 9.50
C SER A 625 -4.48 -36.25 8.64
N SER A 626 -4.24 -37.22 7.82
CA SER A 626 -5.01 -38.12 7.00
C SER A 626 -6.22 -38.82 7.69
N ASN A 627 -7.31 -39.02 6.96
CA ASN A 627 -7.93 -40.32 6.60
C ASN A 627 -9.32 -40.08 5.99
N SER A 628 -9.54 -40.45 4.79
CA SER A 628 -10.00 -41.70 4.15
C SER A 628 -11.51 -41.84 3.96
N MET A 629 -11.80 -42.28 2.71
CA MET A 629 -12.96 -43.03 2.17
C MET A 629 -14.26 -42.24 1.96
N SER A 630 -14.96 -42.29 0.85
CA SER A 630 -15.07 -43.16 -0.30
C SER A 630 -16.25 -42.65 -1.15
N SER A 631 -16.20 -42.74 -2.40
CA SER A 631 -16.99 -43.43 -3.43
C SER A 631 -17.31 -42.53 -4.63
N SER A 632 -16.79 -43.00 -5.72
CA SER A 632 -17.23 -42.69 -7.12
C SER A 632 -18.53 -43.45 -7.40
N PRO A 633 -19.26 -43.32 -8.53
CA PRO A 633 -18.66 -43.38 -9.87
C PRO A 633 -19.34 -42.59 -11.03
N ASN A 634 -18.59 -42.50 -12.13
CA ASN A 634 -19.00 -42.62 -13.57
C ASN A 634 -19.77 -41.47 -14.25
N GLY A 635 -19.33 -41.05 -15.37
CA GLY A 635 -19.18 -41.41 -16.74
C GLY A 635 -18.85 -40.18 -17.58
N SER A 636 -17.92 -40.21 -18.37
CA SER A 636 -17.60 -40.80 -19.63
C SER A 636 -17.72 -39.84 -20.81
N MET A 637 -16.59 -39.71 -21.51
CA MET A 637 -16.35 -39.49 -22.97
C MET A 637 -16.59 -38.09 -23.55
N GLY A 638 -15.69 -37.47 -24.27
CA GLY A 638 -14.79 -37.80 -25.36
C GLY A 638 -14.04 -36.55 -25.79
N SER A 639 -12.76 -36.58 -25.92
CA SER A 639 -11.97 -36.75 -27.15
C SER A 639 -12.36 -35.79 -28.27
N SER A 640 -11.53 -34.88 -28.75
CA SER A 640 -10.37 -35.10 -29.59
C SER A 640 -9.86 -33.80 -30.21
N ASN A 641 -8.56 -33.72 -30.30
CA ASN A 641 -7.69 -33.30 -31.40
C ASN A 641 -7.34 -31.84 -31.64
N ALA A 642 -6.06 -31.62 -31.40
CA ALA A 642 -5.24 -30.70 -32.16
C ALA A 642 -5.07 -31.17 -33.62
N PRO A 643 -4.67 -30.31 -34.54
CA PRO A 643 -3.37 -30.56 -35.16
C PRO A 643 -2.44 -29.33 -35.34
N SER A 644 -1.20 -29.68 -35.27
CA SER A 644 0.02 -29.03 -35.72
C SER A 644 0.13 -28.83 -37.23
N GLY A 645 1.02 -27.92 -37.63
CA GLY A 645 1.62 -27.87 -38.97
C GLY A 645 1.89 -26.43 -39.39
N SER A 646 3.07 -25.93 -39.30
CA SER A 646 4.27 -26.09 -40.10
C SER A 646 4.30 -25.25 -41.37
N SER A 647 5.27 -24.32 -41.34
CA SER A 647 6.22 -23.90 -42.38
C SER A 647 5.74 -23.29 -43.71
N ASN A 648 6.19 -22.19 -44.12
CA ASN A 648 7.38 -21.92 -44.92
C ASN A 648 7.23 -20.71 -45.87
N SER A 649 8.25 -19.87 -45.83
CA SER A 649 8.96 -19.23 -46.94
C SER A 649 8.24 -18.35 -47.97
N GLY A 650 8.79 -17.16 -48.15
CA GLY A 650 9.04 -16.71 -49.49
C GLY A 650 9.04 -15.20 -49.72
N ASN A 651 10.22 -14.65 -49.82
CA ASN A 651 10.69 -13.61 -50.73
C ASN A 651 10.06 -12.19 -50.71
N GLY A 652 10.97 -11.24 -50.44
CA GLY A 652 10.89 -9.86 -50.88
C GLY A 652 10.90 -9.69 -52.44
N PRO A 653 11.06 -8.52 -53.01
CA PRO A 653 12.20 -7.63 -52.79
C PRO A 653 11.95 -6.08 -52.89
N THR A 654 12.95 -5.35 -52.41
CA THR A 654 13.62 -4.18 -53.00
C THR A 654 12.91 -2.84 -53.15
N GLY A 655 13.68 -1.85 -52.74
CA GLY A 655 13.78 -0.49 -53.23
C GLY A 655 13.51 0.53 -52.12
N GLY A 656 14.40 1.29 -51.65
CA GLY A 656 15.61 1.92 -52.11
C GLY A 656 15.56 3.39 -51.76
N SER A 657 16.66 3.86 -51.19
CA SER A 657 17.11 5.27 -51.09
C SER A 657 16.74 6.02 -49.80
N SER A 658 17.62 6.09 -48.80
CA SER A 658 18.81 6.97 -48.59
C SER A 658 18.61 8.44 -48.89
N ILE A 659 18.89 9.24 -47.91
CA ILE A 659 19.75 10.45 -47.83
C ILE A 659 19.53 11.02 -46.39
N SER A 660 20.40 10.87 -45.46
CA SER A 660 21.65 11.50 -45.01
C SER A 660 21.61 13.02 -44.79
N ASN A 661 22.22 13.31 -43.68
CA ASN A 661 22.98 14.50 -43.27
C ASN A 661 22.19 15.55 -42.48
N SER A 662 22.64 15.88 -41.40
CA SER A 662 23.89 16.27 -40.71
C SER A 662 23.81 17.70 -40.18
N ASN A 663 24.33 17.81 -38.95
CA ASN A 663 25.08 18.95 -38.43
C ASN A 663 24.32 20.22 -38.05
N GLN A 664 24.55 20.72 -36.95
CA GLN A 664 25.63 21.31 -36.16
C GLN A 664 25.07 22.50 -35.39
N ALA A 665 25.49 22.58 -34.16
CA ALA A 665 25.43 23.79 -33.35
C ALA A 665 26.21 24.96 -33.95
N PRO A 666 26.00 26.14 -33.50
CA PRO A 666 27.14 27.02 -33.21
C PRO A 666 27.17 27.56 -31.79
N THR A 667 28.39 27.55 -31.34
CA THR A 667 28.99 28.22 -30.19
C THR A 667 29.18 29.71 -30.43
N THR A 668 29.49 30.37 -29.28
CA THR A 668 30.16 31.68 -29.08
C THR A 668 29.19 32.86 -28.93
N GLY A 669 29.38 33.74 -28.00
CA GLY A 669 30.46 34.08 -27.09
C GLY A 669 30.03 35.24 -26.19
N SER A 670 30.55 35.22 -25.03
CA SER A 670 31.44 36.19 -24.35
C SER A 670 30.93 37.54 -23.90
N SER A 671 31.29 37.78 -22.63
CA SER A 671 31.60 39.03 -21.91
C SER A 671 30.41 39.82 -21.37
N GLY A 672 30.38 40.23 -20.12
CA GLY A 672 31.36 40.49 -19.12
C GLY A 672 30.70 41.12 -17.88
N SER A 673 31.36 40.92 -16.79
CA SER A 673 31.59 41.78 -15.62
C SER A 673 30.46 42.53 -14.92
N GLY A 674 30.47 42.35 -13.58
CA GLY A 674 30.09 43.41 -12.65
C GLY A 674 29.43 42.92 -11.33
N SER A 675 30.23 42.58 -10.40
CA SER A 675 30.34 42.92 -8.97
C SER A 675 29.16 43.67 -8.33
N SER A 676 28.59 43.15 -7.24
CA SER A 676 28.78 43.63 -5.85
C SER A 676 27.58 43.32 -4.97
N ASN A 677 27.92 42.68 -3.87
CA ASN A 677 27.43 42.78 -2.49
C ASN A 677 26.20 43.66 -2.21
N ASN A 678 25.23 43.09 -1.50
CA ASN A 678 24.98 43.52 -0.11
C ASN A 678 23.84 42.72 0.57
N ASN A 679 24.22 42.10 1.64
CA ASN A 679 23.33 41.69 2.75
C ASN A 679 23.01 42.94 3.57
N PRO A 680 21.86 43.08 4.20
CA PRO A 680 21.93 43.16 5.65
C PRO A 680 20.87 42.37 6.42
N SER A 681 21.35 41.73 7.46
CA SER A 681 20.66 41.31 8.66
C SER A 681 19.91 42.46 9.34
N PHE A 682 18.73 42.23 9.87
CA PHE A 682 18.30 42.94 11.07
C PHE A 682 17.43 42.03 11.98
N ASN A 683 17.95 41.88 13.18
CA ASN A 683 17.27 41.43 14.41
C ASN A 683 16.21 42.45 14.84
N GLY A 684 15.20 41.95 15.53
CA GLY A 684 14.41 42.81 16.41
C GLY A 684 13.08 42.19 16.84
N THR A 685 13.07 41.48 17.98
CA THR A 685 11.93 41.43 18.88
C THR A 685 11.85 42.77 19.65
N PRO A 686 10.63 43.24 20.00
CA PRO A 686 10.26 43.11 21.42
C PRO A 686 8.76 42.86 21.72
N SER A 687 8.58 42.27 22.86
CA SER A 687 7.42 42.14 23.74
C SER A 687 6.53 43.35 23.92
N GLY A 688 5.22 43.12 24.16
CA GLY A 688 4.29 44.11 24.65
C GLY A 688 2.92 43.54 25.00
N LYS A 689 2.63 43.38 26.25
CA LYS A 689 1.36 43.05 26.92
C LYS A 689 0.29 44.10 26.63
N GLY A 690 -0.99 43.70 26.70
CA GLY A 690 -2.13 44.62 26.87
C GLY A 690 -3.45 43.86 26.92
N ASP A 691 -3.92 43.63 28.11
CA ASP A 691 -5.27 43.24 28.50
C ASP A 691 -6.31 44.30 28.10
N LEU A 692 -7.59 43.87 27.94
CA LEU A 692 -8.86 44.38 28.49
C LEU A 692 -10.03 43.90 27.62
N GLN A 693 -10.81 42.94 28.05
CA GLN A 693 -12.04 42.99 28.83
C GLN A 693 -13.31 43.51 28.13
N ALA A 694 -14.30 42.60 28.05
CA ALA A 694 -15.73 42.70 28.30
C ALA A 694 -16.65 43.41 27.33
N GLY A 695 -17.74 42.73 27.04
CA GLY A 695 -18.99 43.29 26.48
C GLY A 695 -20.03 42.25 26.13
N LEU A 696 -20.76 41.80 27.10
CA LEU A 696 -22.06 41.11 27.08
C LEU A 696 -23.10 41.87 26.24
N THR A 697 -24.03 41.16 25.53
CA THR A 697 -25.49 41.13 25.74
C THR A 697 -26.20 40.40 24.58
N SER A 698 -26.83 39.27 24.90
CA SER A 698 -28.27 38.97 24.97
C SER A 698 -29.03 38.96 23.65
N GLY A 699 -29.61 37.76 23.32
CA GLY A 699 -30.72 37.57 22.40
C GLY A 699 -32.01 38.26 22.86
N PRO A 700 -33.20 38.03 22.35
CA PRO A 700 -33.81 36.71 22.03
C PRO A 700 -34.84 36.74 20.86
N GLY A 701 -35.47 35.59 20.58
CA GLY A 701 -36.90 35.60 20.29
C GLY A 701 -37.39 34.83 19.07
N LYS A 702 -37.99 33.76 19.36
CA LYS A 702 -38.93 32.95 18.58
C LYS A 702 -40.01 33.80 17.84
N LYS A 703 -40.33 33.42 16.64
CA LYS A 703 -41.63 32.88 16.23
C LYS A 703 -41.46 32.11 14.95
#